data_9f6e70820a8604b1670be92e80bd9e91
#
_entry.id   9f6e70820a8604b1670be92e80bd9e91
#
_cell.length_a   1.000
_cell.length_b   1.000
_cell.length_c   1.000
_cell.angle_alpha   90.00
_cell.angle_beta   90.00
_cell.angle_gamma   90.00
#
_symmetry.space_group_name_H-M   'P 1'
#
loop_
_entity.id
_entity.type
_entity.pdbx_description
1 polymer ?
#
loop_
_entity_poly.entity_id
_entity_poly.type
_entity_poly.pdbx_seq_one_letter_code
_entity_poly.pdbx_strand_id
1 'polypeptide(L)'
;AGCRILRDHDGGVRGVNWPAVEWERGKFDFSHLDRQLALYEKYNIVLFPVIGDGFIENYLPWQNQRWPLWAVPLSERVKNDPPNCMKSVRGHILLPPPELYRNYIARTVRHIKGRVPVYEIMNEPNLYLAPETYVRYLKEAHDAIRSADPAAKISGFCLTSDFGAAATPWMQTCVKAGGLNYVDAVGFHPYGGRELGAIRAADRYIADLRKEMRSYGKADMPLWNTELYYLIDQQVKHNSYEENLCAPHHVVWRFLVDLGEGVVQSISIPSSFLWKKMLTPNMLTGKNYHELIPSELFVAYNTMARLFEGAKPVKKLRYPNGVICYVFRKDGKLIAAVWNYQKTKGVHGDLSAFHVMDIFGNAETPGEKELGDAPFYLTPRNSTDAEFLRQLEKLKIRLERPVSAGHIARRLGGSLYVMLHNDSAKEQSGIAGISGGGIVATKMIRFSLPANGSLPLEIPVKNGKADGKPAELMLYLNGTTFRLPLEIVENKVVERKFRMKNADGNIEFGSGKLRLSMTVRDTTDAGPSGKRFPWETDCTELFFDTAPLQLPQRHAQAYTPQTFRLFVTPRDAKKLHAMGSIKAEDCKLELKQTKGEYSFTLEIPAKTGTVLGFDVKIDDADGKRLTETALGPGKELHRNRCNFSLVK
;
A
#
# COMPACT_ATOMS: atom_id res chain seq x y z
N ALA A 1 -4.69 11.80 23.55
CA ALA A 1 -4.88 11.28 22.17
C ALA A 1 -5.18 9.77 22.12
N GLY A 2 -5.09 9.05 23.24
CA GLY A 2 -5.28 7.59 23.25
C GLY A 2 -4.05 6.78 22.81
N CYS A 3 -2.92 7.41 22.57
CA CYS A 3 -1.67 6.72 22.28
C CYS A 3 -1.08 6.19 23.59
N ARG A 4 -0.86 4.86 23.66
CA ARG A 4 -0.31 4.19 24.83
C ARG A 4 1.05 3.58 24.58
N ILE A 5 1.41 3.37 23.32
CA ILE A 5 2.66 2.74 22.92
C ILE A 5 3.34 3.66 21.91
N LEU A 6 4.62 3.89 22.09
CA LEU A 6 5.46 4.62 21.16
C LEU A 6 6.55 3.69 20.66
N ARG A 7 6.51 3.38 19.37
CA ARG A 7 7.60 2.72 18.67
C ARG A 7 8.69 3.75 18.35
N ASP A 8 9.89 3.51 18.83
CA ASP A 8 11.04 4.37 18.58
C ASP A 8 11.95 3.74 17.51
N HIS A 9 11.86 4.27 16.31
CA HIS A 9 12.65 3.81 15.16
C HIS A 9 13.39 4.96 14.48
N ASP A 10 12.65 5.99 14.03
CA ASP A 10 13.18 7.08 13.19
C ASP A 10 13.56 8.34 13.95
N GLY A 11 13.57 8.27 15.21
CA GLY A 11 13.25 9.40 16.02
C GLY A 11 14.20 10.54 16.08
N GLY A 12 15.21 10.59 15.40
CA GLY A 12 16.14 11.65 15.78
C GLY A 12 16.34 11.66 17.30
N VAL A 13 15.66 10.76 17.97
CA VAL A 13 15.74 10.53 19.39
C VAL A 13 16.73 9.39 19.55
N ARG A 14 17.75 9.65 20.26
CA ARG A 14 18.90 8.75 20.40
C ARG A 14 18.60 7.47 21.16
N GLY A 15 17.42 7.32 21.73
CA GLY A 15 16.82 6.13 22.32
C GLY A 15 17.78 5.02 22.71
N VAL A 16 17.48 3.82 22.23
CA VAL A 16 18.31 2.63 22.44
C VAL A 16 19.39 2.42 21.36
N ASN A 17 19.56 3.35 20.43
CA ASN A 17 20.49 3.21 19.32
C ASN A 17 21.92 3.01 19.81
N TRP A 18 22.59 2.00 19.28
CA TRP A 18 23.94 1.65 19.72
C TRP A 18 24.95 2.82 19.66
N PRO A 19 25.06 3.56 18.55
CA PRO A 19 25.95 4.72 18.52
C PRO A 19 25.64 5.79 19.57
N ALA A 20 24.40 5.86 20.04
CA ALA A 20 24.00 6.84 21.04
C ALA A 20 24.31 6.39 22.48
N VAL A 21 24.16 5.10 22.75
CA VAL A 21 24.38 4.56 24.11
C VAL A 21 25.81 4.10 24.36
N GLU A 22 26.58 3.78 23.31
CA GLU A 22 27.98 3.35 23.39
C GLU A 22 28.79 3.98 22.23
N TRP A 23 29.00 5.28 22.27
CA TRP A 23 29.75 6.02 21.26
C TRP A 23 31.25 5.69 21.25
N GLU A 24 31.82 5.28 22.40
CA GLU A 24 33.17 4.76 22.55
C GLU A 24 33.10 3.37 23.19
N ARG A 25 33.91 2.45 22.70
CA ARG A 25 33.92 1.05 23.12
C ARG A 25 34.05 0.90 24.64
N GLY A 26 33.05 0.25 25.24
CA GLY A 26 32.99 0.00 26.68
C GLY A 26 32.44 1.16 27.51
N LYS A 27 32.22 2.33 26.92
CA LYS A 27 31.65 3.48 27.61
C LYS A 27 30.19 3.67 27.26
N PHE A 28 29.34 3.23 28.17
CA PHE A 28 27.88 3.35 28.03
C PHE A 28 27.36 4.60 28.72
N ASP A 29 26.54 5.39 28.01
CA ASP A 29 25.81 6.54 28.54
C ASP A 29 24.32 6.38 28.22
N PHE A 30 23.52 6.14 29.24
CA PHE A 30 22.07 6.00 29.15
C PHE A 30 21.31 7.25 29.59
N SER A 31 22.00 8.34 29.92
CA SER A 31 21.39 9.53 30.50
C SER A 31 20.27 10.12 29.65
N HIS A 32 20.41 10.05 28.31
CA HIS A 32 19.37 10.50 27.39
C HIS A 32 18.17 9.56 27.38
N LEU A 33 18.40 8.25 27.33
CA LEU A 33 17.36 7.21 27.37
C LEU A 33 16.58 7.29 28.68
N ASP A 34 17.25 7.52 29.81
CA ASP A 34 16.58 7.66 31.11
C ASP A 34 15.64 8.87 31.16
N ARG A 35 16.06 10.01 30.62
CA ARG A 35 15.20 11.21 30.52
C ARG A 35 13.99 10.96 29.61
N GLN A 36 14.18 10.24 28.52
CA GLN A 36 13.12 9.89 27.60
C GLN A 36 12.11 8.95 28.25
N LEU A 37 12.59 7.90 28.90
CA LEU A 37 11.72 6.95 29.62
C LEU A 37 10.93 7.63 30.75
N ALA A 38 11.58 8.52 31.54
CA ALA A 38 10.88 9.27 32.57
C ALA A 38 9.76 10.16 32.00
N LEU A 39 9.98 10.74 30.81
CA LEU A 39 8.94 11.50 30.12
C LEU A 39 7.76 10.61 29.69
N TYR A 40 8.03 9.43 29.13
CA TYR A 40 7.00 8.50 28.69
C TYR A 40 6.20 7.94 29.88
N GLU A 41 6.87 7.56 30.94
CA GLU A 41 6.25 7.09 32.19
C GLU A 41 5.31 8.15 32.77
N LYS A 42 5.74 9.43 32.80
CA LYS A 42 4.90 10.56 33.23
C LYS A 42 3.57 10.64 32.48
N TYR A 43 3.57 10.30 31.20
CA TYR A 43 2.37 10.35 30.33
C TYR A 43 1.72 8.96 30.12
N ASN A 44 2.15 7.96 30.87
CA ASN A 44 1.65 6.57 30.77
C ASN A 44 1.77 6.05 29.32
N ILE A 45 2.92 6.29 28.71
CA ILE A 45 3.30 5.80 27.38
C ILE A 45 4.35 4.71 27.55
N VAL A 46 4.17 3.58 26.92
CA VAL A 46 5.11 2.46 26.88
C VAL A 46 6.04 2.64 25.68
N LEU A 47 7.35 2.64 25.93
CA LEU A 47 8.33 2.60 24.87
C LEU A 47 8.36 1.19 24.24
N PHE A 48 8.29 1.15 22.91
CA PHE A 48 8.51 -0.03 22.07
C PHE A 48 9.70 0.23 21.15
N PRO A 49 10.93 -0.01 21.63
CA PRO A 49 12.13 0.34 20.87
C PRO A 49 12.44 -0.70 19.78
N VAL A 50 12.90 -0.21 18.65
CA VAL A 50 13.65 -1.00 17.68
C VAL A 50 15.10 -1.07 18.15
N ILE A 51 15.57 -2.25 18.50
CA ILE A 51 16.93 -2.46 19.00
C ILE A 51 17.75 -3.28 18.01
N GLY A 52 19.04 -3.02 17.95
CA GLY A 52 19.94 -3.76 17.04
C GLY A 52 19.89 -3.27 15.60
N ASP A 53 19.19 -2.18 15.34
CA ASP A 53 19.23 -1.47 14.08
C ASP A 53 19.44 0.02 14.36
N GLY A 54 20.45 0.59 13.77
CA GLY A 54 20.74 2.01 13.83
C GLY A 54 20.33 2.73 12.56
N PHE A 55 19.21 2.34 11.94
CA PHE A 55 18.75 2.97 10.71
C PHE A 55 18.24 4.37 10.99
N ILE A 56 19.05 5.36 10.68
CA ILE A 56 18.64 6.76 10.69
C ILE A 56 18.73 7.27 9.26
N GLU A 57 17.57 7.53 8.66
CA GLU A 57 17.50 8.25 7.39
C GLU A 57 17.88 9.72 7.55
N ASN A 58 18.92 10.14 6.84
CA ASN A 58 18.97 11.39 6.07
C ASN A 58 19.11 12.75 6.75
N TYR A 59 19.57 12.93 8.01
CA TYR A 59 19.61 14.31 8.47
C TYR A 59 20.98 14.94 8.75
N LEU A 60 22.02 14.16 9.05
CA LEU A 60 23.39 14.69 9.20
C LEU A 60 24.42 13.61 8.86
N PRO A 61 25.63 13.96 8.39
CA PRO A 61 26.65 12.96 8.01
C PRO A 61 27.06 11.99 9.12
N TRP A 62 26.87 12.37 10.37
CA TRP A 62 27.15 11.52 11.54
C TRP A 62 25.92 10.72 12.03
N GLN A 63 24.71 11.00 11.53
CA GLN A 63 23.48 10.27 11.87
C GLN A 63 23.27 9.01 11.01
N ASN A 64 23.98 8.86 9.91
CA ASN A 64 23.93 7.69 9.03
C ASN A 64 24.70 6.47 9.58
N GLN A 65 24.91 6.41 10.89
CA GLN A 65 25.69 5.35 11.49
C GLN A 65 24.78 4.34 12.17
N ARG A 66 24.50 3.22 11.50
CA ARG A 66 23.79 2.08 12.12
C ARG A 66 24.55 1.49 13.29
N TRP A 67 25.88 1.57 13.24
CA TRP A 67 26.80 1.00 14.21
C TRP A 67 27.79 2.05 14.65
N PRO A 68 28.33 1.96 15.88
CA PRO A 68 29.45 2.83 16.28
C PRO A 68 30.64 2.68 15.34
N LEU A 69 31.35 3.78 15.09
CA LEU A 69 32.53 3.78 14.19
C LEU A 69 33.63 2.82 14.64
N TRP A 70 33.76 2.60 15.94
CA TRP A 70 34.73 1.65 16.50
C TRP A 70 34.30 0.19 16.26
N ALA A 71 33.02 -0.11 16.11
CA ALA A 71 32.54 -1.47 15.85
C ALA A 71 32.61 -1.84 14.36
N VAL A 72 32.29 -0.88 13.49
CA VAL A 72 32.43 -1.01 12.04
C VAL A 72 32.95 0.31 11.49
N PRO A 73 34.23 0.43 11.15
CA PRO A 73 34.87 1.65 10.67
C PRO A 73 34.20 2.23 9.42
N LEU A 74 34.14 3.54 9.32
CA LEU A 74 33.50 4.24 8.20
C LEU A 74 34.13 3.89 6.85
N SER A 75 35.45 3.72 6.80
CA SER A 75 36.21 3.31 5.60
C SER A 75 35.74 1.97 5.03
N GLU A 76 35.41 1.02 5.89
CA GLU A 76 34.88 -0.28 5.47
C GLU A 76 33.40 -0.19 5.05
N ARG A 77 32.63 0.70 5.69
CA ARG A 77 31.24 0.95 5.31
C ARG A 77 31.11 1.61 3.94
N VAL A 78 31.95 2.61 3.65
CA VAL A 78 31.92 3.34 2.37
C VAL A 78 32.19 2.45 1.18
N LYS A 79 32.99 1.38 1.35
CA LYS A 79 33.23 0.37 0.31
C LYS A 79 31.98 -0.48 0.00
N ASN A 80 31.19 -0.79 1.03
CA ASN A 80 30.16 -1.80 0.99
C ASN A 80 28.74 -1.25 1.20
N ASP A 81 28.63 -0.02 1.68
CA ASP A 81 27.37 0.67 1.98
C ASP A 81 27.44 2.09 1.37
N PRO A 82 27.19 2.23 0.08
CA PRO A 82 27.27 3.52 -0.58
C PRO A 82 26.32 4.54 0.05
N PRO A 83 26.64 5.85 0.00
CA PRO A 83 25.96 6.93 0.73
C PRO A 83 24.44 7.10 0.48
N ASN A 84 23.85 6.24 -0.33
CA ASN A 84 22.40 6.11 -0.51
C ASN A 84 21.95 4.69 -0.10
N CYS A 85 22.03 4.37 1.17
CA CYS A 85 21.75 3.03 1.73
C CYS A 85 20.40 2.43 1.39
N MET A 86 19.39 3.20 1.07
CA MET A 86 18.13 2.70 0.53
C MET A 86 18.29 1.99 -0.83
N LYS A 87 19.44 2.18 -1.48
CA LYS A 87 19.82 1.50 -2.73
C LYS A 87 20.87 0.40 -2.49
N SER A 88 21.26 0.15 -1.24
CA SER A 88 22.28 -0.84 -0.97
C SER A 88 21.79 -2.23 -1.38
N VAL A 89 22.60 -2.88 -2.15
CA VAL A 89 22.36 -4.22 -2.66
C VAL A 89 22.23 -5.19 -1.48
N ARG A 90 21.16 -5.96 -1.44
CA ARG A 90 20.94 -6.99 -0.44
C ARG A 90 22.20 -7.83 -0.25
N GLY A 91 22.74 -7.89 0.95
CA GLY A 91 23.86 -8.73 1.30
C GLY A 91 25.22 -8.06 1.41
N HIS A 92 25.35 -6.77 1.18
CA HIS A 92 26.63 -6.05 1.23
C HIS A 92 26.80 -5.13 2.46
N ILE A 93 25.90 -5.23 3.45
CA ILE A 93 26.07 -4.46 4.68
C ILE A 93 27.04 -5.18 5.59
N LEU A 94 28.12 -4.49 5.98
CA LEU A 94 29.00 -4.95 7.03
C LEU A 94 28.29 -4.89 8.38
N LEU A 95 28.31 -6.00 9.08
CA LEU A 95 27.73 -6.13 10.40
C LEU A 95 28.84 -6.14 11.45
N PRO A 96 28.58 -5.62 12.66
CA PRO A 96 29.53 -5.71 13.74
C PRO A 96 29.73 -7.17 14.17
N PRO A 97 30.84 -7.52 14.81
CA PRO A 97 31.03 -8.84 15.38
C PRO A 97 29.88 -9.23 16.31
N PRO A 98 29.33 -10.47 16.22
CA PRO A 98 28.15 -10.89 16.99
C PRO A 98 28.31 -10.72 18.51
N GLU A 99 29.50 -10.91 19.04
CA GLU A 99 29.79 -10.74 20.48
C GLU A 99 29.66 -9.27 20.93
N LEU A 100 30.06 -8.33 20.11
CA LEU A 100 29.90 -6.90 20.39
C LEU A 100 28.42 -6.50 20.31
N TYR A 101 27.72 -7.01 19.31
CA TYR A 101 26.28 -6.82 19.15
C TYR A 101 25.49 -7.36 20.35
N ARG A 102 25.79 -8.58 20.78
CA ARG A 102 25.20 -9.21 21.96
C ARG A 102 25.45 -8.38 23.23
N ASN A 103 26.71 -7.93 23.43
CA ASN A 103 27.08 -7.12 24.60
C ASN A 103 26.28 -5.81 24.65
N TYR A 104 26.19 -5.10 23.54
CA TYR A 104 25.39 -3.87 23.44
C TYR A 104 23.92 -4.11 23.85
N ILE A 105 23.27 -5.13 23.25
CA ILE A 105 21.88 -5.45 23.55
C ILE A 105 21.72 -5.84 25.01
N ALA A 106 22.57 -6.73 25.53
CA ALA A 106 22.48 -7.17 26.93
C ALA A 106 22.67 -6.02 27.92
N ARG A 107 23.58 -5.09 27.65
CA ARG A 107 23.82 -3.91 28.50
C ARG A 107 22.63 -2.97 28.48
N THR A 108 22.11 -2.67 27.28
CA THR A 108 20.95 -1.76 27.10
C THR A 108 19.71 -2.35 27.78
N VAL A 109 19.37 -3.60 27.50
CA VAL A 109 18.20 -4.27 28.07
C VAL A 109 18.29 -4.37 29.59
N ARG A 110 19.47 -4.69 30.14
CA ARG A 110 19.67 -4.75 31.58
C ARG A 110 19.44 -3.40 32.26
N HIS A 111 19.88 -2.32 31.60
CA HIS A 111 19.69 -0.95 32.13
C HIS A 111 18.22 -0.56 32.22
N ILE A 112 17.41 -0.92 31.23
CA ILE A 112 15.99 -0.54 31.15
C ILE A 112 15.04 -1.68 31.55
N LYS A 113 15.57 -2.73 32.20
CA LYS A 113 14.80 -3.88 32.66
C LYS A 113 13.58 -3.46 33.48
N GLY A 114 12.43 -4.06 33.15
CA GLY A 114 11.14 -3.79 33.83
C GLY A 114 10.46 -2.49 33.41
N ARG A 115 11.13 -1.62 32.65
CA ARG A 115 10.56 -0.36 32.09
C ARG A 115 10.08 -0.52 30.65
N VAL A 116 10.65 -1.46 29.91
CA VAL A 116 10.35 -1.74 28.50
C VAL A 116 9.93 -3.21 28.39
N PRO A 117 8.64 -3.48 28.12
CA PRO A 117 8.12 -4.86 28.13
C PRO A 117 8.38 -5.61 26.80
N VAL A 118 8.79 -4.92 25.76
CA VAL A 118 8.90 -5.49 24.41
C VAL A 118 9.99 -4.80 23.60
N TYR A 119 10.73 -5.58 22.81
CA TYR A 119 11.77 -5.10 21.89
C TYR A 119 11.48 -5.60 20.47
N GLU A 120 11.66 -4.76 19.49
CA GLU A 120 11.65 -5.13 18.08
C GLU A 120 13.08 -5.25 17.56
N ILE A 121 13.39 -6.35 16.88
CA ILE A 121 14.74 -6.63 16.42
C ILE A 121 14.89 -6.26 14.96
N MET A 122 15.61 -5.16 14.72
CA MET A 122 15.88 -4.58 13.40
C MET A 122 14.60 -4.12 12.67
N ASN A 123 14.74 -3.05 11.92
CA ASN A 123 13.66 -2.52 11.06
C ASN A 123 13.82 -3.06 9.65
N GLU A 124 12.76 -3.65 9.10
CA GLU A 124 12.66 -4.11 7.71
C GLU A 124 13.92 -4.86 7.20
N PRO A 125 14.42 -5.84 7.95
CA PRO A 125 15.67 -6.51 7.60
C PRO A 125 15.64 -7.22 6.25
N ASN A 126 14.46 -7.52 5.73
CA ASN A 126 14.26 -8.08 4.40
C ASN A 126 14.70 -7.15 3.26
N LEU A 127 14.90 -5.87 3.53
CA LEU A 127 15.38 -4.91 2.53
C LEU A 127 16.91 -4.96 2.35
N TYR A 128 17.66 -5.39 3.36
CA TYR A 128 19.12 -5.23 3.38
C TYR A 128 19.92 -6.42 3.89
N LEU A 129 19.30 -7.41 4.52
CA LEU A 129 20.00 -8.60 5.01
C LEU A 129 19.61 -9.87 4.27
N ALA A 130 20.57 -10.77 4.10
CA ALA A 130 20.29 -12.15 3.73
C ALA A 130 19.54 -12.83 4.89
N PRO A 131 18.57 -13.73 4.61
CA PRO A 131 17.74 -14.36 5.64
C PRO A 131 18.54 -15.07 6.74
N GLU A 132 19.54 -15.83 6.37
CA GLU A 132 20.39 -16.60 7.30
C GLU A 132 21.22 -15.67 8.19
N THR A 133 21.70 -14.57 7.62
CA THR A 133 22.41 -13.53 8.37
C THR A 133 21.50 -12.88 9.38
N TYR A 134 20.28 -12.52 8.98
CA TYR A 134 19.28 -11.99 9.89
C TYR A 134 18.99 -12.95 11.05
N VAL A 135 18.74 -14.23 10.77
CA VAL A 135 18.41 -15.22 11.80
C VAL A 135 19.57 -15.40 12.79
N ARG A 136 20.81 -15.33 12.33
CA ARG A 136 21.98 -15.36 13.22
C ARG A 136 21.98 -14.19 14.21
N TYR A 137 21.76 -12.96 13.72
CA TYR A 137 21.72 -11.77 14.60
C TYR A 137 20.46 -11.72 15.45
N LEU A 138 19.32 -12.20 14.94
CA LEU A 138 18.08 -12.37 15.72
C LEU A 138 18.31 -13.31 16.92
N LYS A 139 19.04 -14.42 16.72
CA LYS A 139 19.42 -15.33 17.79
C LYS A 139 20.29 -14.64 18.83
N GLU A 140 21.30 -13.87 18.40
CA GLU A 140 22.18 -13.13 19.31
C GLU A 140 21.38 -12.11 20.15
N ALA A 141 20.46 -11.40 19.52
CA ALA A 141 19.57 -10.47 20.20
C ALA A 141 18.64 -11.19 21.19
N HIS A 142 18.01 -12.29 20.75
CA HIS A 142 17.16 -13.11 21.62
C HIS A 142 17.91 -13.57 22.87
N ASP A 143 19.09 -14.18 22.72
CA ASP A 143 19.85 -14.72 23.83
C ASP A 143 20.30 -13.60 24.80
N ALA A 144 20.66 -12.44 24.26
CA ALA A 144 21.02 -11.25 25.04
C ALA A 144 19.83 -10.73 25.86
N ILE A 145 18.65 -10.59 25.23
CA ILE A 145 17.43 -10.10 25.88
C ILE A 145 16.98 -11.09 26.95
N ARG A 146 16.89 -12.38 26.63
CA ARG A 146 16.47 -13.41 27.57
C ARG A 146 17.40 -13.52 28.78
N SER A 147 18.69 -13.33 28.59
CA SER A 147 19.67 -13.30 29.68
C SER A 147 19.52 -12.04 30.57
N ALA A 148 19.19 -10.90 29.98
CA ALA A 148 19.09 -9.63 30.69
C ALA A 148 17.70 -9.43 31.34
N ASP A 149 16.64 -9.72 30.59
CA ASP A 149 15.24 -9.63 31.01
C ASP A 149 14.40 -10.78 30.43
N PRO A 150 14.27 -11.90 31.14
CA PRO A 150 13.49 -13.04 30.67
C PRO A 150 12.00 -12.77 30.44
N ALA A 151 11.44 -11.74 31.07
CA ALA A 151 10.03 -11.39 30.95
C ALA A 151 9.70 -10.56 29.70
N ALA A 152 10.71 -9.89 29.13
CA ALA A 152 10.50 -9.04 27.96
C ALA A 152 10.07 -9.86 26.73
N LYS A 153 9.19 -9.30 25.91
CA LYS A 153 8.75 -9.88 24.65
C LYS A 153 9.65 -9.43 23.50
N ILE A 154 9.75 -10.27 22.50
CA ILE A 154 10.58 -10.05 21.30
C ILE A 154 9.66 -10.08 20.07
N SER A 155 9.61 -8.98 19.35
CA SER A 155 9.08 -8.89 17.98
C SER A 155 10.23 -9.03 16.98
N GLY A 156 10.02 -9.80 15.95
CA GLY A 156 11.01 -9.95 14.88
C GLY A 156 10.37 -10.03 13.52
N PHE A 157 11.18 -10.23 12.50
CA PHE A 157 10.86 -10.21 11.08
C PHE A 157 10.57 -8.81 10.55
N CYS A 158 9.64 -8.06 11.12
CA CYS A 158 9.33 -6.66 10.78
C CYS A 158 9.27 -6.42 9.27
N LEU A 159 8.52 -7.29 8.58
CA LEU A 159 8.51 -7.39 7.13
C LEU A 159 7.80 -6.21 6.49
N THR A 160 8.45 -5.56 5.54
CA THR A 160 7.73 -4.58 4.71
C THR A 160 6.88 -5.27 3.65
N SER A 161 5.66 -4.78 3.44
CA SER A 161 4.67 -5.37 2.52
C SER A 161 4.74 -4.85 1.09
N ASP A 162 5.43 -3.74 0.84
CA ASP A 162 5.55 -3.18 -0.52
C ASP A 162 6.21 -4.15 -1.50
N PHE A 163 6.77 -5.22 -0.96
CA PHE A 163 7.47 -6.27 -1.68
C PHE A 163 6.85 -7.65 -1.43
N GLY A 164 5.52 -7.73 -1.30
CA GLY A 164 4.80 -8.97 -0.94
C GLY A 164 5.35 -10.24 -1.60
N ALA A 165 5.65 -10.18 -2.90
CA ALA A 165 6.29 -11.27 -3.63
C ALA A 165 7.75 -11.54 -3.22
N ALA A 166 8.45 -10.59 -2.61
CA ALA A 166 9.86 -10.73 -2.20
C ALA A 166 10.00 -10.99 -0.69
N ALA A 167 9.06 -10.53 0.13
CA ALA A 167 9.08 -10.77 1.57
C ALA A 167 8.79 -12.24 1.91
N THR A 168 7.87 -12.89 1.20
CA THR A 168 7.50 -14.29 1.46
C THR A 168 8.66 -15.27 1.28
N PRO A 169 9.42 -15.30 0.18
CA PRO A 169 10.59 -16.18 0.05
C PRO A 169 11.67 -15.90 1.10
N TRP A 170 11.88 -14.63 1.45
CA TRP A 170 12.84 -14.26 2.49
C TRP A 170 12.38 -14.79 3.85
N MET A 171 11.11 -14.60 4.20
CA MET A 171 10.53 -15.13 5.44
C MET A 171 10.61 -16.66 5.50
N GLN A 172 10.28 -17.36 4.40
CA GLN A 172 10.36 -18.82 4.33
C GLN A 172 11.77 -19.33 4.61
N THR A 173 12.78 -18.65 4.11
CA THR A 173 14.18 -19.00 4.37
C THR A 173 14.56 -18.75 5.84
N CYS A 174 14.11 -17.63 6.42
CA CYS A 174 14.30 -17.37 7.86
C CYS A 174 13.65 -18.44 8.74
N VAL A 175 12.44 -18.87 8.38
CA VAL A 175 11.71 -19.93 9.11
C VAL A 175 12.44 -21.26 9.03
N LYS A 176 12.93 -21.65 7.84
CA LYS A 176 13.76 -22.85 7.65
C LYS A 176 15.04 -22.81 8.48
N ALA A 177 15.63 -21.62 8.66
CA ALA A 177 16.78 -21.39 9.52
C ALA A 177 16.42 -21.32 11.03
N GLY A 178 15.17 -21.56 11.41
CA GLY A 178 14.73 -21.57 12.81
C GLY A 178 14.37 -20.22 13.40
N GLY A 179 14.20 -19.18 12.58
CA GLY A 179 13.96 -17.80 13.04
C GLY A 179 12.76 -17.63 13.98
N LEU A 180 11.69 -18.41 13.79
CA LEU A 180 10.50 -18.35 14.66
C LEU A 180 10.73 -18.85 16.09
N ASN A 181 11.86 -19.50 16.38
CA ASN A 181 12.20 -19.91 17.74
C ASN A 181 12.75 -18.76 18.59
N TYR A 182 13.09 -17.64 17.97
CA TYR A 182 13.74 -16.50 18.61
C TYR A 182 12.83 -15.29 18.79
N VAL A 183 11.50 -15.44 18.53
CA VAL A 183 10.52 -14.36 18.65
C VAL A 183 9.27 -14.82 19.38
N ASP A 184 8.60 -13.87 20.05
CA ASP A 184 7.28 -14.06 20.66
C ASP A 184 6.16 -13.58 19.71
N ALA A 185 6.49 -12.73 18.75
CA ALA A 185 5.56 -12.22 17.76
C ALA A 185 6.26 -11.95 16.41
N VAL A 186 5.51 -12.06 15.33
CA VAL A 186 5.97 -11.64 14.01
C VAL A 186 5.52 -10.22 13.75
N GLY A 187 6.49 -9.31 13.64
CA GLY A 187 6.29 -7.95 13.21
C GLY A 187 6.06 -7.88 11.70
N PHE A 188 5.22 -6.97 11.27
CA PHE A 188 5.01 -6.69 9.85
C PHE A 188 4.57 -5.24 9.64
N HIS A 189 4.92 -4.68 8.48
CA HIS A 189 4.62 -3.33 8.05
C HIS A 189 3.68 -3.40 6.85
N PRO A 190 2.38 -3.38 7.04
CA PRO A 190 1.40 -3.62 5.99
C PRO A 190 1.11 -2.36 5.17
N TYR A 191 2.15 -1.74 4.67
CA TYR A 191 1.99 -0.72 3.67
C TYR A 191 1.33 -1.35 2.45
N GLY A 192 0.06 -1.22 2.31
CA GLY A 192 -0.58 -1.42 1.03
C GLY A 192 -0.04 -0.38 0.09
N GLY A 193 0.22 -0.69 -1.18
CA GLY A 193 0.67 0.28 -2.16
C GLY A 193 -0.10 1.60 -2.06
N ARG A 194 0.40 2.67 -2.63
CA ARG A 194 -0.14 4.06 -2.58
C ARG A 194 -1.61 4.20 -3.00
N GLU A 195 -2.28 3.08 -3.27
CA GLU A 195 -3.64 3.02 -3.76
C GLU A 195 -4.64 2.65 -2.65
N LEU A 196 -5.76 3.33 -2.66
CA LEU A 196 -6.88 3.08 -1.75
C LEU A 196 -7.33 1.62 -1.71
N GLY A 197 -7.16 0.88 -2.84
CA GLY A 197 -7.45 -0.55 -2.95
C GLY A 197 -6.62 -1.43 -2.05
N ALA A 198 -5.35 -1.08 -1.85
CA ALA A 198 -4.45 -1.84 -0.99
C ALA A 198 -4.80 -1.66 0.50
N ILE A 199 -5.24 -0.47 0.90
CA ILE A 199 -5.75 -0.22 2.25
C ILE A 199 -6.98 -1.09 2.50
N ARG A 200 -7.85 -1.23 1.51
CA ARG A 200 -9.07 -2.04 1.56
C ARG A 200 -8.80 -3.54 1.55
N ALA A 201 -7.63 -3.97 1.08
CA ALA A 201 -7.21 -5.37 1.09
C ALA A 201 -6.47 -5.78 2.37
N ALA A 202 -6.41 -4.91 3.37
CA ALA A 202 -5.66 -5.13 4.61
C ALA A 202 -6.03 -6.42 5.33
N ASP A 203 -7.32 -6.75 5.37
CA ASP A 203 -7.81 -7.98 5.99
C ASP A 203 -7.37 -9.24 5.22
N ARG A 204 -7.22 -9.17 3.90
CA ARG A 204 -6.70 -10.26 3.08
C ARG A 204 -5.21 -10.48 3.33
N TYR A 205 -4.45 -9.41 3.39
CA TYR A 205 -3.02 -9.50 3.69
C TYR A 205 -2.77 -10.18 5.04
N ILE A 206 -3.52 -9.81 6.08
CA ILE A 206 -3.42 -10.46 7.40
C ILE A 206 -3.84 -11.92 7.31
N ALA A 207 -4.90 -12.24 6.55
CA ALA A 207 -5.35 -13.62 6.36
C ALA A 207 -4.31 -14.47 5.63
N ASP A 208 -3.64 -13.92 4.61
CA ASP A 208 -2.56 -14.59 3.88
C ASP A 208 -1.35 -14.84 4.78
N LEU A 209 -0.95 -13.86 5.59
CA LEU A 209 0.14 -14.03 6.56
C LEU A 209 -0.21 -15.08 7.62
N ARG A 210 -1.45 -15.09 8.13
CA ARG A 210 -1.92 -16.15 9.04
C ARG A 210 -1.96 -17.53 8.39
N LYS A 211 -2.30 -17.62 7.10
CA LYS A 211 -2.23 -18.87 6.35
C LYS A 211 -0.78 -19.37 6.26
N GLU A 212 0.14 -18.48 5.99
CA GLU A 212 1.57 -18.79 5.97
C GLU A 212 2.06 -19.28 7.34
N MET A 213 1.69 -18.59 8.42
CA MET A 213 2.03 -18.99 9.79
C MET A 213 1.47 -20.38 10.15
N ARG A 214 0.25 -20.71 9.70
CA ARG A 214 -0.32 -22.07 9.86
C ARG A 214 0.52 -23.13 9.16
N SER A 215 1.05 -22.85 7.98
CA SER A 215 1.92 -23.80 7.26
C SER A 215 3.21 -24.14 8.00
N TYR A 216 3.62 -23.27 8.93
CA TYR A 216 4.78 -23.49 9.80
C TYR A 216 4.42 -24.08 11.18
N GLY A 217 3.15 -24.46 11.41
CA GLY A 217 2.68 -24.93 12.70
C GLY A 217 2.62 -23.84 13.78
N LYS A 218 2.57 -22.55 13.38
CA LYS A 218 2.58 -21.37 14.27
C LYS A 218 1.29 -20.55 14.13
N ALA A 219 0.14 -21.21 14.03
CA ALA A 219 -1.16 -20.57 13.83
C ALA A 219 -1.47 -19.48 14.87
N ASP A 220 -1.10 -19.73 16.13
CA ASP A 220 -1.43 -18.87 17.26
C ASP A 220 -0.35 -17.83 17.59
N MET A 221 0.74 -17.81 16.80
CA MET A 221 1.80 -16.80 17.02
C MET A 221 1.23 -15.40 16.78
N PRO A 222 1.42 -14.48 17.75
CA PRO A 222 0.96 -13.11 17.63
C PRO A 222 1.51 -12.44 16.37
N LEU A 223 0.66 -11.72 15.66
CA LEU A 223 1.01 -10.82 14.58
C LEU A 223 0.92 -9.38 15.08
N TRP A 224 1.99 -8.61 14.89
CA TRP A 224 2.07 -7.22 15.31
C TRP A 224 2.29 -6.32 14.10
N ASN A 225 1.36 -5.41 13.88
CA ASN A 225 1.57 -4.30 12.96
C ASN A 225 2.42 -3.26 13.68
N THR A 226 3.72 -3.26 13.41
CA THR A 226 4.67 -2.42 14.13
C THR A 226 4.97 -1.12 13.42
N GLU A 227 4.60 -1.02 12.14
CA GLU A 227 4.73 0.21 11.38
C GLU A 227 3.67 0.30 10.29
N LEU A 228 2.92 1.39 10.32
CA LEU A 228 1.99 1.73 9.28
C LEU A 228 1.80 3.24 9.24
N TYR A 229 2.04 3.87 8.12
CA TYR A 229 1.51 5.19 7.80
C TYR A 229 1.06 5.21 6.34
N TYR A 230 0.15 6.09 6.03
CA TYR A 230 -0.25 6.31 4.66
C TYR A 230 0.71 7.30 4.02
N LEU A 231 1.49 6.81 3.06
CA LEU A 231 2.28 7.68 2.20
C LEU A 231 1.32 8.54 1.39
N ILE A 232 1.17 9.77 1.78
CA ILE A 232 0.58 10.75 0.89
C ILE A 232 1.66 11.07 -0.12
N ASP A 233 1.44 10.68 -1.35
CA ASP A 233 2.25 11.20 -2.44
C ASP A 233 2.01 12.71 -2.51
N GLN A 234 3.00 13.48 -2.07
CA GLN A 234 2.94 14.95 -2.12
C GLN A 234 2.80 15.46 -3.57
N GLN A 235 3.06 14.60 -4.54
CA GLN A 235 2.96 14.90 -5.96
C GLN A 235 1.58 14.61 -6.55
N VAL A 236 0.77 13.78 -5.89
CA VAL A 236 -0.61 13.56 -6.31
C VAL A 236 -1.47 14.64 -5.66
N LYS A 237 -1.86 15.61 -6.46
CA LYS A 237 -2.91 16.57 -6.09
C LYS A 237 -4.25 15.83 -6.05
N HIS A 238 -4.49 15.10 -4.98
CA HIS A 238 -5.81 14.54 -4.71
C HIS A 238 -6.71 15.72 -4.31
N ASN A 239 -7.54 16.14 -5.23
CA ASN A 239 -8.43 17.27 -5.04
C ASN A 239 -9.67 16.91 -4.21
N SER A 240 -9.88 15.64 -3.86
CA SER A 240 -11.01 15.23 -3.06
C SER A 240 -10.58 14.74 -1.66
N TYR A 241 -11.31 15.17 -0.64
CA TYR A 241 -11.19 14.68 0.73
C TYR A 241 -11.34 13.15 0.83
N GLU A 242 -12.17 12.57 -0.02
CA GLU A 242 -12.44 11.13 -0.07
C GLU A 242 -11.25 10.29 -0.54
N GLU A 243 -10.37 10.86 -1.35
CA GLU A 243 -9.17 10.20 -1.85
C GLU A 243 -7.95 10.48 -0.98
N ASN A 244 -8.10 11.33 0.01
CA ASN A 244 -7.04 11.64 0.96
C ASN A 244 -6.82 10.43 1.88
N LEU A 245 -5.65 9.82 1.77
CA LEU A 245 -5.25 8.67 2.59
C LEU A 245 -5.19 8.98 4.09
N CYS A 246 -5.12 10.25 4.46
CA CYS A 246 -5.23 10.73 5.83
C CYS A 246 -6.64 11.14 6.24
N ALA A 247 -7.65 10.84 5.43
CA ALA A 247 -9.03 11.03 5.85
C ALA A 247 -9.29 10.26 7.15
N PRO A 248 -10.02 10.84 8.10
CA PRO A 248 -10.22 10.25 9.43
C PRO A 248 -10.70 8.80 9.38
N HIS A 249 -11.64 8.50 8.49
CA HIS A 249 -12.21 7.18 8.34
C HIS A 249 -11.19 6.13 7.87
N HIS A 250 -10.23 6.47 7.00
CA HIS A 250 -9.22 5.52 6.52
C HIS A 250 -8.28 5.07 7.65
N VAL A 251 -7.86 6.00 8.50
CA VAL A 251 -7.01 5.68 9.65
C VAL A 251 -7.78 4.79 10.62
N VAL A 252 -9.02 5.18 10.94
CA VAL A 252 -9.86 4.46 11.91
C VAL A 252 -10.14 3.03 11.48
N TRP A 253 -10.62 2.80 10.24
CA TRP A 253 -10.90 1.40 9.83
C TRP A 253 -9.66 0.57 9.67
N ARG A 254 -8.50 1.16 9.40
CA ARG A 254 -7.27 0.38 9.42
C ARG A 254 -6.99 -0.20 10.80
N PHE A 255 -7.12 0.60 11.86
CA PHE A 255 -6.99 0.10 13.23
C PHE A 255 -8.08 -0.91 13.58
N LEU A 256 -9.33 -0.66 13.16
CA LEU A 256 -10.45 -1.58 13.40
C LEU A 256 -10.26 -2.91 12.68
N VAL A 257 -9.72 -2.92 11.45
CA VAL A 257 -9.40 -4.14 10.72
C VAL A 257 -8.29 -4.91 11.46
N ASP A 258 -7.19 -4.27 11.79
CA ASP A 258 -6.08 -4.92 12.50
C ASP A 258 -6.58 -5.56 13.81
N LEU A 259 -7.31 -4.82 14.62
CA LEU A 259 -7.88 -5.32 15.88
C LEU A 259 -8.88 -6.45 15.62
N GLY A 260 -9.75 -6.31 14.62
CA GLY A 260 -10.78 -7.30 14.27
C GLY A 260 -10.21 -8.60 13.69
N GLU A 261 -9.06 -8.52 13.03
CA GLU A 261 -8.31 -9.69 12.53
C GLU A 261 -7.35 -10.28 13.58
N GLY A 262 -7.41 -9.78 14.82
CA GLY A 262 -6.61 -10.31 15.93
C GLY A 262 -5.13 -9.92 15.85
N VAL A 263 -4.79 -8.80 15.25
CA VAL A 263 -3.47 -8.19 15.36
C VAL A 263 -3.34 -7.60 16.77
N VAL A 264 -2.38 -8.08 17.53
CA VAL A 264 -2.23 -7.77 18.97
C VAL A 264 -1.80 -6.32 19.19
N GLN A 265 -0.90 -5.82 18.35
CA GLN A 265 -0.45 -4.44 18.34
C GLN A 265 -0.74 -3.84 16.98
N SER A 266 -1.28 -2.65 16.97
CA SER A 266 -1.46 -1.87 15.76
C SER A 266 -0.85 -0.51 16.00
N ILE A 267 0.33 -0.29 15.43
CA ILE A 267 1.13 0.91 15.65
C ILE A 267 1.17 1.69 14.34
N SER A 268 0.75 2.93 14.40
CA SER A 268 1.00 3.91 13.34
C SER A 268 2.23 4.70 13.74
N ILE A 269 3.18 4.84 12.84
CA ILE A 269 4.27 5.80 13.07
C ILE A 269 3.65 7.19 13.13
N PRO A 270 3.82 7.90 14.23
CA PRO A 270 3.63 9.31 14.23
C PRO A 270 4.82 9.96 13.54
N SER A 271 4.95 9.77 12.23
CA SER A 271 5.85 10.65 11.50
C SER A 271 5.42 12.08 11.83
N SER A 272 6.37 13.00 11.89
CA SER A 272 6.08 14.44 12.06
C SER A 272 4.98 14.91 11.10
N PHE A 273 4.75 14.18 10.07
CA PHE A 273 3.75 14.33 9.05
C PHE A 273 2.33 13.90 9.51
N LEU A 274 2.16 12.74 10.13
CA LEU A 274 0.86 12.30 10.67
C LEU A 274 0.45 13.19 11.84
N TRP A 275 1.38 13.55 12.72
CA TRP A 275 1.16 14.50 13.79
C TRP A 275 0.77 15.88 13.27
N LYS A 276 1.43 16.38 12.24
CA LYS A 276 1.03 17.61 11.55
C LYS A 276 -0.39 17.54 11.01
N LYS A 277 -0.84 16.37 10.54
CA LYS A 277 -2.20 16.15 10.04
C LYS A 277 -3.22 15.91 11.15
N MET A 278 -2.85 15.21 12.22
CA MET A 278 -3.71 14.99 13.38
C MET A 278 -3.98 16.28 14.16
N LEU A 279 -2.98 17.13 14.26
CA LEU A 279 -3.06 18.34 15.09
C LEU A 279 -3.35 19.59 14.28
N THR A 280 -3.71 19.47 13.01
CA THR A 280 -4.27 20.48 12.12
C THR A 280 -3.41 20.95 10.97
N PRO A 281 -4.02 21.33 9.86
CA PRO A 281 -3.37 22.24 8.92
C PRO A 281 -3.08 23.61 9.55
N ASN A 282 -3.82 24.00 10.55
CA ASN A 282 -3.71 25.31 11.22
C ASN A 282 -2.70 25.33 12.38
N MET A 283 -2.22 24.19 12.87
CA MET A 283 -1.08 24.12 13.77
C MET A 283 0.14 24.86 13.25
N LEU A 284 0.26 24.96 11.94
CA LEU A 284 1.40 25.59 11.30
C LEU A 284 1.24 27.10 11.13
N THR A 285 0.07 27.65 11.36
CA THR A 285 -0.18 29.09 11.31
C THR A 285 -0.05 29.76 12.68
N GLY A 286 -0.14 28.98 13.77
CA GLY A 286 0.13 29.46 15.12
C GLY A 286 1.64 29.53 15.37
N LYS A 287 2.17 30.70 15.66
CA LYS A 287 3.56 30.88 16.08
C LYS A 287 3.89 30.21 17.42
N ASN A 288 2.91 29.63 18.09
CA ASN A 288 3.04 29.06 19.43
C ASN A 288 2.40 27.66 19.48
N TYR A 289 3.17 26.67 19.95
CA TYR A 289 2.70 25.28 20.23
C TYR A 289 1.58 25.21 21.30
N HIS A 290 1.14 26.32 21.84
CA HIS A 290 0.10 26.38 22.86
C HIS A 290 -1.33 26.45 22.31
N GLU A 291 -1.49 26.62 21.00
CA GLU A 291 -2.79 26.76 20.34
C GLU A 291 -3.08 25.57 19.42
N LEU A 292 -2.91 24.34 19.95
CA LEU A 292 -3.19 23.13 19.18
C LEU A 292 -4.69 22.91 19.05
N ILE A 293 -5.22 23.10 17.86
CA ILE A 293 -6.62 22.80 17.55
C ILE A 293 -6.70 21.34 17.06
N PRO A 294 -7.47 20.45 17.71
CA PRO A 294 -7.65 19.08 17.27
C PRO A 294 -8.29 19.04 15.86
N SER A 295 -7.65 18.33 14.94
CA SER A 295 -8.24 18.06 13.64
C SER A 295 -9.33 16.99 13.73
N GLU A 296 -10.15 16.86 12.69
CA GLU A 296 -11.12 15.77 12.56
C GLU A 296 -10.46 14.40 12.73
N LEU A 297 -9.25 14.22 12.17
CA LEU A 297 -8.47 13.00 12.32
C LEU A 297 -8.13 12.72 13.78
N PHE A 298 -7.74 13.75 14.55
CA PHE A 298 -7.45 13.59 15.98
C PHE A 298 -8.70 13.17 16.75
N VAL A 299 -9.84 13.80 16.48
CA VAL A 299 -11.11 13.49 17.15
C VAL A 299 -11.55 12.05 16.85
N ALA A 300 -11.56 11.67 15.57
CA ALA A 300 -11.93 10.32 15.14
C ALA A 300 -11.00 9.25 15.72
N TYR A 301 -9.69 9.48 15.70
CA TYR A 301 -8.72 8.56 16.29
C TYR A 301 -8.89 8.45 17.81
N ASN A 302 -9.09 9.56 18.50
CA ASN A 302 -9.32 9.56 19.95
C ASN A 302 -10.61 8.81 20.31
N THR A 303 -11.69 9.05 19.58
CA THR A 303 -12.97 8.34 19.75
C THR A 303 -12.79 6.84 19.57
N MET A 304 -12.15 6.42 18.48
CA MET A 304 -11.85 5.01 18.21
C MET A 304 -10.98 4.41 19.31
N ALA A 305 -9.90 5.07 19.69
CA ALA A 305 -9.01 4.58 20.74
C ALA A 305 -9.77 4.41 22.09
N ARG A 306 -10.57 5.40 22.48
CA ARG A 306 -11.39 5.33 23.69
C ARG A 306 -12.39 4.17 23.69
N LEU A 307 -13.01 3.92 22.54
CA LEU A 307 -14.02 2.86 22.42
C LEU A 307 -13.40 1.47 22.34
N PHE A 308 -12.24 1.31 21.69
CA PHE A 308 -11.70 -0.01 21.35
C PHE A 308 -10.36 -0.36 22.00
N GLU A 309 -9.73 0.54 22.77
CA GLU A 309 -8.53 0.20 23.54
C GLU A 309 -8.79 -0.99 24.46
N GLY A 310 -8.00 -2.05 24.33
CA GLY A 310 -8.15 -3.27 25.13
C GLY A 310 -9.30 -4.18 24.72
N ALA A 311 -10.10 -3.80 23.73
CA ALA A 311 -11.19 -4.63 23.21
C ALA A 311 -10.66 -5.92 22.56
N LYS A 312 -11.44 -6.99 22.68
CA LYS A 312 -11.13 -8.29 22.05
C LYS A 312 -12.08 -8.54 20.88
N PRO A 313 -11.59 -9.03 19.74
CA PRO A 313 -12.46 -9.37 18.62
C PRO A 313 -13.38 -10.52 18.99
N VAL A 314 -14.64 -10.41 18.59
CA VAL A 314 -15.68 -11.42 18.84
C VAL A 314 -16.17 -12.02 17.53
N LYS A 315 -16.49 -11.16 16.55
CA LYS A 315 -17.07 -11.61 15.29
C LYS A 315 -16.80 -10.65 14.16
N LYS A 316 -16.63 -11.19 12.97
CA LYS A 316 -16.58 -10.46 11.69
C LYS A 316 -17.80 -10.85 10.87
N LEU A 317 -18.57 -9.87 10.42
CA LEU A 317 -19.73 -10.05 9.57
C LEU A 317 -19.49 -9.35 8.23
N ARG A 318 -19.90 -10.01 7.16
CA ARG A 318 -19.88 -9.45 5.80
C ARG A 318 -21.29 -9.45 5.26
N TYR A 319 -21.69 -8.34 4.70
CA TYR A 319 -23.00 -8.17 4.10
C TYR A 319 -22.86 -7.86 2.60
N PRO A 320 -23.95 -7.91 1.84
CA PRO A 320 -23.94 -7.47 0.45
C PRO A 320 -23.40 -6.05 0.26
N ASN A 321 -22.97 -5.74 -0.94
CA ASN A 321 -22.57 -4.40 -1.38
C ASN A 321 -21.35 -3.83 -0.64
N GLY A 322 -20.48 -4.70 -0.14
CA GLY A 322 -19.23 -4.32 0.48
C GLY A 322 -19.35 -3.77 1.91
N VAL A 323 -20.46 -4.03 2.59
CA VAL A 323 -20.60 -3.67 4.00
C VAL A 323 -19.89 -4.71 4.87
N ILE A 324 -19.13 -4.25 5.83
CA ILE A 324 -18.43 -5.06 6.82
C ILE A 324 -18.76 -4.57 8.23
N CYS A 325 -18.81 -5.49 9.16
CA CYS A 325 -18.97 -5.19 10.57
C CYS A 325 -18.02 -6.04 11.39
N TYR A 326 -17.26 -5.40 12.25
CA TYR A 326 -16.46 -6.06 13.28
C TYR A 326 -17.11 -5.84 14.64
N VAL A 327 -17.24 -6.92 15.39
CA VAL A 327 -17.80 -6.92 16.75
C VAL A 327 -16.69 -7.21 17.74
N PHE A 328 -16.65 -6.44 18.80
CA PHE A 328 -15.65 -6.51 19.86
C PHE A 328 -16.30 -6.61 21.22
N ARG A 329 -15.54 -7.09 22.20
CA ARG A 329 -15.91 -7.05 23.63
C ARG A 329 -14.90 -6.21 24.40
N LYS A 330 -15.40 -5.21 25.10
CA LYS A 330 -14.62 -4.36 26.00
C LYS A 330 -15.32 -4.26 27.34
N ASP A 331 -14.61 -4.50 28.43
CA ASP A 331 -15.14 -4.40 29.82
C ASP A 331 -16.48 -5.14 29.97
N GLY A 332 -16.57 -6.34 29.42
CA GLY A 332 -17.77 -7.19 29.43
C GLY A 332 -18.86 -6.80 28.44
N LYS A 333 -18.81 -5.64 27.79
CA LYS A 333 -19.84 -5.12 26.86
C LYS A 333 -19.46 -5.32 25.41
N LEU A 334 -20.47 -5.56 24.56
CA LEU A 334 -20.28 -5.63 23.11
C LEU A 334 -20.34 -4.22 22.50
N ILE A 335 -19.47 -4.02 21.52
CA ILE A 335 -19.45 -2.87 20.62
C ILE A 335 -19.17 -3.36 19.21
N ALA A 336 -19.82 -2.79 18.23
CA ALA A 336 -19.56 -3.09 16.83
C ALA A 336 -19.17 -1.83 16.04
N ALA A 337 -18.43 -2.01 14.98
CA ALA A 337 -18.16 -0.98 13.99
C ALA A 337 -18.60 -1.48 12.61
N VAL A 338 -19.46 -0.73 11.94
CA VAL A 338 -20.02 -1.07 10.64
C VAL A 338 -19.76 0.04 9.62
N TRP A 339 -19.29 -0.33 8.42
CA TRP A 339 -19.07 0.62 7.33
C TRP A 339 -19.10 -0.07 5.98
N ASN A 340 -19.15 0.73 4.91
CA ASN A 340 -19.03 0.22 3.56
C ASN A 340 -17.56 0.17 3.11
N TYR A 341 -17.01 -1.03 3.17
CA TYR A 341 -15.63 -1.32 2.81
C TYR A 341 -15.32 -1.09 1.31
N GLN A 342 -16.33 -1.09 0.46
CA GLN A 342 -16.15 -1.03 -0.99
C GLN A 342 -16.54 0.30 -1.64
N LYS A 343 -16.94 1.34 -0.91
CA LYS A 343 -17.44 2.63 -1.45
C LYS A 343 -18.65 2.52 -2.40
N THR A 344 -19.42 1.46 -2.35
CA THR A 344 -20.67 1.43 -3.09
C THR A 344 -21.59 2.52 -2.53
N LYS A 345 -21.91 3.52 -3.32
CA LYS A 345 -22.82 4.62 -2.91
C LYS A 345 -24.26 4.16 -2.81
N GLY A 346 -25.03 4.80 -1.95
CA GLY A 346 -26.45 4.48 -1.77
C GLY A 346 -26.70 3.12 -1.12
N VAL A 347 -25.76 2.64 -0.30
CA VAL A 347 -25.94 1.45 0.53
C VAL A 347 -26.50 1.89 1.87
N HIS A 348 -27.66 1.39 2.23
CA HIS A 348 -28.36 1.74 3.46
C HIS A 348 -28.45 0.53 4.38
N GLY A 349 -28.27 0.77 5.69
CA GLY A 349 -28.47 -0.22 6.74
C GLY A 349 -29.52 0.25 7.74
N ASP A 350 -30.41 -0.65 8.16
CA ASP A 350 -31.38 -0.36 9.22
C ASP A 350 -30.72 -0.52 10.60
N LEU A 351 -30.32 0.62 11.19
CA LEU A 351 -29.67 0.70 12.49
C LEU A 351 -30.62 1.00 13.64
N SER A 352 -31.94 0.87 13.46
CA SER A 352 -32.96 1.21 14.48
C SER A 352 -32.88 0.40 15.78
N ALA A 353 -32.32 -0.82 15.71
CA ALA A 353 -32.15 -1.71 16.87
C ALA A 353 -30.97 -1.36 17.78
N PHE A 354 -30.15 -0.36 17.42
CA PHE A 354 -28.88 -0.06 18.08
C PHE A 354 -28.85 1.37 18.63
N HIS A 355 -28.04 1.61 19.64
CA HIS A 355 -27.48 2.93 19.85
C HIS A 355 -26.40 3.16 18.81
N VAL A 356 -26.47 4.28 18.10
CA VAL A 356 -25.62 4.61 16.97
C VAL A 356 -24.76 5.82 17.33
N MET A 357 -23.50 5.76 16.98
CA MET A 357 -22.53 6.84 17.16
C MET A 357 -21.73 7.00 15.87
N ASP A 358 -21.46 8.23 15.45
CA ASP A 358 -20.60 8.51 14.31
C ASP A 358 -19.11 8.31 14.64
N ILE A 359 -18.26 8.49 13.64
CA ILE A 359 -16.81 8.35 13.76
C ILE A 359 -16.19 9.34 14.77
N PHE A 360 -16.85 10.46 15.04
CA PHE A 360 -16.38 11.51 15.95
C PHE A 360 -16.90 11.36 17.37
N GLY A 361 -17.79 10.40 17.60
CA GLY A 361 -18.37 10.12 18.90
C GLY A 361 -19.70 10.83 19.16
N ASN A 362 -20.31 11.44 18.14
CA ASN A 362 -21.63 12.04 18.28
C ASN A 362 -22.71 10.96 18.23
N ALA A 363 -23.70 11.07 19.12
CA ALA A 363 -24.85 10.20 19.09
C ALA A 363 -25.73 10.51 17.86
N GLU A 364 -26.08 9.47 17.14
CA GLU A 364 -26.90 9.51 15.95
C GLU A 364 -28.31 8.98 16.24
N THR A 365 -29.31 9.54 15.58
CA THR A 365 -30.67 9.02 15.67
C THR A 365 -30.72 7.61 15.08
N PRO A 366 -31.21 6.59 15.83
CA PRO A 366 -31.41 5.26 15.29
C PRO A 366 -32.39 5.26 14.12
N GLY A 367 -32.10 4.44 13.11
CA GLY A 367 -32.92 4.37 11.90
C GLY A 367 -32.15 3.87 10.70
N GLU A 368 -32.72 4.04 9.52
CA GLU A 368 -32.01 3.76 8.27
C GLU A 368 -30.91 4.80 8.04
N LYS A 369 -29.68 4.33 7.80
CA LYS A 369 -28.50 5.16 7.55
C LYS A 369 -27.82 4.75 6.25
N GLU A 370 -27.33 5.72 5.50
CA GLU A 370 -26.39 5.44 4.41
C GLU A 370 -25.06 5.00 5.02
N LEU A 371 -24.61 3.81 4.64
CA LEU A 371 -23.34 3.22 5.08
C LEU A 371 -22.25 3.61 4.08
N GLY A 372 -21.52 4.65 4.41
CA GLY A 372 -20.36 5.13 3.67
C GLY A 372 -19.04 4.55 4.18
N ASP A 373 -17.97 5.22 3.82
CA ASP A 373 -16.59 4.87 4.25
C ASP A 373 -16.38 5.13 5.76
N ALA A 374 -17.09 6.09 6.35
CA ALA A 374 -16.97 6.38 7.78
C ALA A 374 -17.72 5.32 8.61
N PRO A 375 -17.04 4.65 9.56
CA PRO A 375 -17.69 3.69 10.44
C PRO A 375 -18.74 4.34 11.34
N PHE A 376 -19.88 3.64 11.50
CA PHE A 376 -20.75 3.84 12.65
C PHE A 376 -20.37 2.86 13.75
N TYR A 377 -20.37 3.34 14.99
CA TYR A 377 -20.21 2.52 16.18
C TYR A 377 -21.58 2.18 16.75
N LEU A 378 -21.78 0.89 17.02
CA LEU A 378 -23.06 0.36 17.46
C LEU A 378 -22.91 -0.31 18.83
N THR A 379 -23.84 -0.03 19.73
CA THR A 379 -23.95 -0.73 21.02
C THR A 379 -25.37 -1.24 21.22
N PRO A 380 -25.56 -2.26 22.11
CA PRO A 380 -26.88 -2.81 22.39
C PRO A 380 -27.88 -1.72 22.84
N ARG A 381 -29.08 -1.73 22.26
CA ARG A 381 -30.19 -0.90 22.68
C ARG A 381 -31.28 -1.80 23.25
N ASN A 382 -31.40 -1.84 24.57
CA ASN A 382 -32.38 -2.68 25.28
C ASN A 382 -32.34 -4.17 24.91
N SER A 383 -31.16 -4.69 24.58
CA SER A 383 -30.97 -6.07 24.15
C SER A 383 -29.82 -6.75 24.90
N THR A 384 -29.93 -8.08 25.07
CA THR A 384 -28.82 -8.90 25.57
C THR A 384 -27.72 -9.01 24.53
N ASP A 385 -26.53 -9.44 24.93
CA ASP A 385 -25.41 -9.69 24.02
C ASP A 385 -25.77 -10.67 22.89
N ALA A 386 -26.49 -11.75 23.25
CA ALA A 386 -26.93 -12.75 22.25
C ALA A 386 -27.93 -12.16 21.25
N GLU A 387 -28.79 -11.28 21.70
CA GLU A 387 -29.74 -10.62 20.83
C GLU A 387 -29.09 -9.55 19.96
N PHE A 388 -28.16 -8.78 20.50
CA PHE A 388 -27.36 -7.83 19.74
C PHE A 388 -26.61 -8.50 18.59
N LEU A 389 -25.97 -9.65 18.85
CA LEU A 389 -25.31 -10.44 17.80
C LEU A 389 -26.30 -10.91 16.73
N ARG A 390 -27.48 -11.41 17.13
CA ARG A 390 -28.52 -11.82 16.19
C ARG A 390 -29.06 -10.66 15.36
N GLN A 391 -29.22 -9.49 15.96
CA GLN A 391 -29.66 -8.27 15.27
C GLN A 391 -28.62 -7.84 14.22
N LEU A 392 -27.31 -7.89 14.56
CA LEU A 392 -26.24 -7.63 13.61
C LEU A 392 -26.23 -8.66 12.48
N GLU A 393 -26.36 -9.95 12.75
CA GLU A 393 -26.41 -11.01 11.73
C GLU A 393 -27.56 -10.83 10.75
N LYS A 394 -28.67 -10.27 11.22
CA LYS A 394 -29.88 -10.03 10.44
C LYS A 394 -30.00 -8.60 9.91
N LEU A 395 -28.92 -7.81 10.01
CA LEU A 395 -28.91 -6.43 9.54
C LEU A 395 -29.34 -6.37 8.08
N LYS A 396 -30.41 -5.62 7.82
CA LYS A 396 -30.93 -5.45 6.47
C LYS A 396 -30.12 -4.39 5.74
N ILE A 397 -29.50 -4.80 4.64
CA ILE A 397 -28.75 -3.93 3.75
C ILE A 397 -29.56 -3.73 2.48
N ARG A 398 -29.86 -2.48 2.18
CA ARG A 398 -30.57 -2.05 0.97
C ARG A 398 -29.61 -1.26 0.06
N LEU A 399 -29.69 -1.53 -1.21
CA LEU A 399 -28.96 -0.77 -2.23
C LEU A 399 -29.94 0.13 -2.98
N GLU A 400 -29.70 1.44 -2.90
CA GLU A 400 -30.51 2.43 -3.62
C GLU A 400 -30.27 2.36 -5.13
N ARG A 401 -28.99 2.17 -5.52
CA ARG A 401 -28.59 2.13 -6.92
C ARG A 401 -27.99 0.76 -7.26
N PRO A 402 -28.76 -0.11 -7.94
CA PRO A 402 -28.26 -1.45 -8.23
C PRO A 402 -27.16 -1.50 -9.30
N VAL A 403 -27.04 -0.44 -10.10
CA VAL A 403 -26.00 -0.32 -11.13
C VAL A 403 -25.15 0.91 -10.87
N SER A 404 -23.85 0.68 -10.87
CA SER A 404 -22.83 1.71 -10.76
C SER A 404 -21.96 1.74 -12.02
N ALA A 405 -21.23 2.81 -12.22
CA ALA A 405 -20.28 2.94 -13.32
C ALA A 405 -18.90 3.37 -12.81
N GLY A 406 -17.86 3.04 -13.56
CA GLY A 406 -16.55 3.65 -13.40
C GLY A 406 -16.65 5.17 -13.58
N HIS A 407 -15.90 5.92 -12.79
CA HIS A 407 -15.85 7.38 -12.90
C HIS A 407 -15.07 7.88 -14.13
N ILE A 408 -14.35 6.99 -14.81
CA ILE A 408 -13.56 7.29 -16.01
C ILE A 408 -14.20 6.63 -17.22
N ALA A 409 -14.38 7.41 -18.30
CA ALA A 409 -14.71 6.92 -19.62
C ALA A 409 -13.54 7.16 -20.57
N ARG A 410 -13.18 6.17 -21.39
CA ARG A 410 -12.17 6.32 -22.43
C ARG A 410 -12.81 6.66 -23.76
N ARG A 411 -12.25 7.65 -24.43
CA ARG A 411 -12.63 7.99 -25.80
C ARG A 411 -11.76 7.26 -26.81
N LEU A 412 -12.41 6.60 -27.76
CA LEU A 412 -11.76 5.96 -28.88
C LEU A 412 -12.60 6.17 -30.17
N GLY A 413 -12.11 7.06 -31.02
CA GLY A 413 -12.86 7.48 -32.22
C GLY A 413 -14.17 8.19 -31.87
N GLY A 414 -15.27 7.76 -32.47
CA GLY A 414 -16.61 8.30 -32.24
C GLY A 414 -17.37 7.65 -31.08
N SER A 415 -16.70 6.97 -30.17
CA SER A 415 -17.33 6.26 -29.05
C SER A 415 -16.65 6.56 -27.72
N LEU A 416 -17.43 6.51 -26.65
CA LEU A 416 -16.96 6.47 -25.27
C LEU A 416 -17.16 5.06 -24.69
N TYR A 417 -16.16 4.59 -23.97
CA TYR A 417 -16.19 3.29 -23.30
C TYR A 417 -16.21 3.52 -21.80
N VAL A 418 -17.25 3.01 -21.15
CA VAL A 418 -17.46 3.09 -19.70
C VAL A 418 -17.79 1.70 -19.15
N MET A 419 -17.26 1.35 -18.00
CA MET A 419 -17.59 0.10 -17.35
C MET A 419 -18.82 0.27 -16.47
N LEU A 420 -19.85 -0.54 -16.70
CA LEU A 420 -20.99 -0.70 -15.80
C LEU A 420 -20.78 -1.90 -14.89
N HIS A 421 -21.27 -1.80 -13.66
CA HIS A 421 -21.25 -2.88 -12.67
C HIS A 421 -22.62 -3.04 -12.05
N ASN A 422 -23.06 -4.27 -11.94
CA ASN A 422 -24.25 -4.64 -11.21
C ASN A 422 -23.86 -5.04 -9.78
N ASP A 423 -24.12 -4.17 -8.84
CA ASP A 423 -23.81 -4.37 -7.41
C ASP A 423 -24.92 -5.17 -6.71
N SER A 424 -25.93 -5.64 -7.44
CA SER A 424 -27.05 -6.41 -6.90
C SER A 424 -26.98 -7.90 -7.24
N ALA A 425 -27.67 -8.71 -6.43
CA ALA A 425 -27.80 -10.16 -6.64
C ALA A 425 -28.82 -10.56 -7.72
N LYS A 426 -29.36 -9.59 -8.48
CA LYS A 426 -30.31 -9.82 -9.57
C LYS A 426 -29.80 -9.20 -10.84
N GLU A 427 -30.15 -9.77 -11.98
CA GLU A 427 -29.91 -9.15 -13.28
C GLU A 427 -30.53 -7.75 -13.33
N GLN A 428 -29.82 -6.80 -13.93
CA GLN A 428 -30.27 -5.43 -14.14
C GLN A 428 -30.23 -5.10 -15.62
N SER A 429 -31.31 -4.55 -16.13
CA SER A 429 -31.40 -4.10 -17.51
C SER A 429 -31.86 -2.64 -17.57
N GLY A 430 -31.37 -1.92 -18.55
CA GLY A 430 -31.70 -0.49 -18.68
C GLY A 430 -31.21 0.11 -19.97
N ILE A 431 -31.23 1.44 -19.98
CA ILE A 431 -30.77 2.27 -21.10
C ILE A 431 -29.75 3.27 -20.57
N ALA A 432 -28.67 3.44 -21.30
CA ALA A 432 -27.58 4.37 -20.97
C ALA A 432 -27.37 5.42 -22.05
N GLY A 433 -27.00 6.61 -21.64
CA GLY A 433 -26.58 7.71 -22.51
C GLY A 433 -25.61 8.63 -21.81
N ILE A 434 -25.05 9.59 -22.52
CA ILE A 434 -24.10 10.58 -21.99
C ILE A 434 -24.59 11.97 -22.33
N SER A 435 -24.45 12.88 -21.37
CA SER A 435 -24.68 14.31 -21.54
C SER A 435 -23.64 15.15 -20.77
N GLY A 436 -23.42 16.39 -21.21
CA GLY A 436 -22.45 17.30 -20.61
C GLY A 436 -21.02 17.12 -21.12
N GLY A 437 -20.10 17.94 -20.63
CA GLY A 437 -18.70 17.89 -21.03
C GLY A 437 -18.43 18.20 -22.52
N GLY A 438 -19.36 18.90 -23.20
CA GLY A 438 -19.27 19.13 -24.66
C GLY A 438 -19.56 17.88 -25.50
N ILE A 439 -19.99 16.78 -24.90
CA ILE A 439 -20.20 15.49 -25.54
C ILE A 439 -21.67 15.07 -25.40
N VAL A 440 -22.24 14.58 -26.49
CA VAL A 440 -23.63 14.11 -26.53
C VAL A 440 -23.67 12.73 -27.17
N ALA A 441 -24.32 11.77 -26.53
CA ALA A 441 -24.56 10.46 -27.12
C ALA A 441 -25.42 10.61 -28.40
N THR A 442 -25.04 9.92 -29.47
CA THR A 442 -25.82 9.93 -30.72
C THR A 442 -27.05 9.06 -30.61
N LYS A 443 -27.05 8.10 -29.71
CA LYS A 443 -28.20 7.23 -29.38
C LYS A 443 -28.07 6.70 -27.95
N MET A 444 -29.18 6.37 -27.35
CA MET A 444 -29.25 5.64 -26.09
C MET A 444 -28.95 4.16 -26.32
N ILE A 445 -28.16 3.56 -25.44
CA ILE A 445 -27.71 2.16 -25.54
C ILE A 445 -28.45 1.32 -24.52
N ARG A 446 -29.10 0.26 -24.98
CA ARG A 446 -29.66 -0.77 -24.08
C ARG A 446 -28.55 -1.66 -23.55
N PHE A 447 -28.66 -2.03 -22.28
CA PHE A 447 -27.74 -2.98 -21.66
C PHE A 447 -28.50 -3.97 -20.76
N SER A 448 -27.87 -5.13 -20.55
CA SER A 448 -28.25 -6.12 -19.54
C SER A 448 -26.99 -6.55 -18.80
N LEU A 449 -27.05 -6.56 -17.48
CA LEU A 449 -25.97 -6.87 -16.57
C LEU A 449 -26.37 -8.05 -15.69
N PRO A 450 -25.67 -9.18 -15.76
CA PRO A 450 -25.86 -10.30 -14.83
C PRO A 450 -25.70 -9.85 -13.38
N ALA A 451 -26.28 -10.60 -12.45
CA ALA A 451 -26.07 -10.38 -11.02
C ALA A 451 -24.57 -10.35 -10.68
N ASN A 452 -24.13 -9.32 -9.96
CA ASN A 452 -22.72 -9.08 -9.61
C ASN A 452 -21.77 -9.00 -10.82
N GLY A 453 -22.31 -8.80 -12.02
CA GLY A 453 -21.56 -8.76 -13.28
C GLY A 453 -21.07 -7.36 -13.64
N SER A 454 -20.20 -7.31 -14.64
CA SER A 454 -19.67 -6.07 -15.22
C SER A 454 -19.75 -6.11 -16.74
N LEU A 455 -19.98 -4.95 -17.33
CA LEU A 455 -20.10 -4.80 -18.78
C LEU A 455 -19.35 -3.55 -19.25
N PRO A 456 -18.38 -3.68 -20.18
CA PRO A 456 -17.88 -2.54 -20.90
C PRO A 456 -18.94 -2.06 -21.89
N LEU A 457 -19.45 -0.86 -21.68
CA LEU A 457 -20.48 -0.24 -22.52
C LEU A 457 -19.83 0.72 -23.50
N GLU A 458 -20.10 0.52 -24.78
CA GLU A 458 -19.73 1.43 -25.85
C GLU A 458 -20.89 2.38 -26.15
N ILE A 459 -20.68 3.68 -25.99
CA ILE A 459 -21.66 4.72 -26.24
C ILE A 459 -21.18 5.59 -27.41
N PRO A 460 -21.81 5.51 -28.59
CA PRO A 460 -21.48 6.39 -29.72
C PRO A 460 -21.77 7.85 -29.38
N VAL A 461 -20.83 8.74 -29.69
CA VAL A 461 -20.92 10.16 -29.37
C VAL A 461 -20.66 11.02 -30.60
N LYS A 462 -21.26 12.21 -30.64
CA LYS A 462 -20.90 13.21 -31.66
C LYS A 462 -19.50 13.76 -31.38
N ASN A 463 -18.76 14.06 -32.46
CA ASN A 463 -17.48 14.72 -32.38
C ASN A 463 -17.66 16.15 -31.86
N GLY A 464 -17.62 16.35 -30.57
CA GLY A 464 -17.48 17.62 -29.88
C GLY A 464 -16.15 17.67 -29.15
N LYS A 465 -15.53 18.82 -29.01
CA LYS A 465 -14.42 19.01 -28.07
C LYS A 465 -15.02 18.98 -26.66
N ALA A 466 -14.38 18.26 -25.75
CA ALA A 466 -14.70 18.38 -24.34
C ALA A 466 -14.58 19.85 -23.94
N ASP A 467 -15.60 20.39 -23.28
CA ASP A 467 -15.69 21.80 -22.87
C ASP A 467 -15.09 22.06 -21.47
N GLY A 468 -14.38 21.05 -20.95
CA GLY A 468 -13.78 21.08 -19.61
C GLY A 468 -14.78 20.94 -18.46
N LYS A 469 -16.08 20.82 -18.76
CA LYS A 469 -17.10 20.54 -17.75
C LYS A 469 -17.24 19.04 -17.52
N PRO A 470 -17.70 18.62 -16.34
CA PRO A 470 -17.97 17.21 -16.08
C PRO A 470 -19.02 16.66 -17.05
N ALA A 471 -18.76 15.50 -17.61
CA ALA A 471 -19.76 14.70 -18.31
C ALA A 471 -20.54 13.86 -17.30
N GLU A 472 -21.76 13.46 -17.68
CA GLU A 472 -22.62 12.61 -16.89
C GLU A 472 -23.06 11.39 -17.71
N LEU A 473 -22.90 10.21 -17.14
CA LEU A 473 -23.57 9.01 -17.60
C LEU A 473 -25.00 9.00 -17.06
N MET A 474 -25.97 8.97 -17.95
CA MET A 474 -27.39 8.82 -17.62
C MET A 474 -27.78 7.36 -17.74
N LEU A 475 -28.29 6.78 -16.65
CA LEU A 475 -28.79 5.41 -16.60
C LEU A 475 -30.30 5.44 -16.29
N TYR A 476 -31.08 4.82 -17.13
CA TYR A 476 -32.54 4.65 -16.92
C TYR A 476 -32.78 3.19 -16.52
N LEU A 477 -33.14 2.97 -15.27
CA LEU A 477 -33.35 1.67 -14.65
C LEU A 477 -34.67 1.65 -13.89
N ASN A 478 -35.52 0.68 -14.16
CA ASN A 478 -36.76 0.47 -13.40
C ASN A 478 -37.63 1.75 -13.21
N GLY A 479 -37.71 2.60 -14.24
CA GLY A 479 -38.45 3.86 -14.17
C GLY A 479 -37.71 5.02 -13.49
N THR A 480 -36.48 4.81 -13.02
CA THR A 480 -35.66 5.85 -12.36
C THR A 480 -34.47 6.23 -13.24
N THR A 481 -34.17 7.53 -13.26
CA THR A 481 -32.97 8.06 -13.93
C THR A 481 -31.88 8.35 -12.92
N PHE A 482 -30.73 7.75 -13.11
CA PHE A 482 -29.52 8.03 -12.34
C PHE A 482 -28.54 8.83 -13.19
N ARG A 483 -27.89 9.82 -12.59
CA ARG A 483 -26.82 10.63 -13.19
C ARG A 483 -25.51 10.33 -12.46
N LEU A 484 -24.51 9.89 -13.17
CA LEU A 484 -23.21 9.51 -12.63
C LEU A 484 -22.13 10.38 -13.26
N PRO A 485 -21.34 11.13 -12.48
CA PRO A 485 -20.29 11.96 -13.03
C PRO A 485 -19.21 11.10 -13.70
N LEU A 486 -18.72 11.56 -14.86
CA LEU A 486 -17.66 10.90 -15.63
C LEU A 486 -16.53 11.89 -15.92
N GLU A 487 -15.32 11.42 -15.70
CA GLU A 487 -14.10 11.99 -16.26
C GLU A 487 -13.83 11.34 -17.63
N ILE A 488 -13.65 12.16 -18.67
CA ILE A 488 -13.35 11.65 -20.01
C ILE A 488 -11.85 11.72 -20.26
N VAL A 489 -11.25 10.57 -20.51
CA VAL A 489 -9.85 10.45 -20.88
C VAL A 489 -9.73 10.26 -22.39
N GLU A 490 -9.04 11.21 -23.03
CA GLU A 490 -8.68 11.11 -24.44
C GLU A 490 -7.26 10.50 -24.53
N ASN A 491 -7.18 9.26 -24.99
CA ASN A 491 -5.90 8.61 -25.17
C ASN A 491 -5.33 8.90 -26.57
N LYS A 492 -4.00 9.00 -26.63
CA LYS A 492 -3.30 9.01 -27.91
C LYS A 492 -3.56 7.68 -28.63
N VAL A 493 -4.01 7.74 -29.87
CA VAL A 493 -4.10 6.56 -30.75
C VAL A 493 -2.79 6.47 -31.53
N VAL A 494 -2.17 5.31 -31.47
CA VAL A 494 -0.90 5.02 -32.13
C VAL A 494 -1.11 3.92 -33.15
N GLU A 495 -0.48 4.03 -34.30
CA GLU A 495 -0.49 2.97 -35.28
C GLU A 495 0.38 1.79 -34.86
N ARG A 496 0.12 0.61 -35.41
CA ARG A 496 0.92 -0.60 -35.17
C ARG A 496 2.39 -0.40 -35.47
N LYS A 497 2.72 0.37 -36.56
CA LYS A 497 4.07 0.85 -36.82
C LYS A 497 4.21 2.24 -36.23
N PHE A 498 5.17 2.43 -35.37
CA PHE A 498 5.40 3.70 -34.69
C PHE A 498 6.85 4.13 -34.71
N ARG A 499 7.05 5.43 -34.62
CA ARG A 499 8.37 6.05 -34.58
C ARG A 499 8.50 6.97 -33.37
N MET A 500 9.63 6.86 -32.71
CA MET A 500 10.06 7.73 -31.61
C MET A 500 11.35 8.45 -32.03
N LYS A 501 11.80 9.42 -31.25
CA LYS A 501 13.04 10.17 -31.54
C LYS A 501 14.25 9.23 -31.74
N ASN A 502 14.36 8.22 -30.92
CA ASN A 502 15.48 7.28 -30.86
C ASN A 502 15.09 5.81 -31.08
N ALA A 503 13.89 5.53 -31.54
CA ALA A 503 13.45 4.17 -31.81
C ALA A 503 12.37 4.09 -32.89
N ASP A 504 12.34 2.95 -33.56
CA ASP A 504 11.26 2.55 -34.46
C ASP A 504 10.71 1.19 -33.98
N GLY A 505 9.40 0.99 -34.10
CA GLY A 505 8.79 -0.25 -33.64
C GLY A 505 7.58 -0.68 -34.46
N ASN A 506 7.27 -1.96 -34.38
CA ASN A 506 6.06 -2.57 -34.93
C ASN A 506 5.47 -3.53 -33.93
N ILE A 507 4.17 -3.40 -33.69
CA ILE A 507 3.42 -4.26 -32.77
C ILE A 507 2.31 -5.01 -33.49
N GLU A 508 2.31 -6.31 -33.37
CA GLU A 508 1.32 -7.22 -33.92
C GLU A 508 0.58 -7.91 -32.78
N PHE A 509 -0.73 -7.88 -32.82
CA PHE A 509 -1.55 -8.55 -31.81
C PHE A 509 -2.87 -9.05 -32.38
N GLY A 510 -3.46 -10.01 -31.68
CA GLY A 510 -4.66 -10.73 -32.08
C GLY A 510 -4.45 -12.26 -31.98
N SER A 511 -5.50 -13.03 -32.09
CA SER A 511 -5.46 -14.52 -32.13
C SER A 511 -4.56 -15.20 -31.07
N GLY A 512 -4.40 -14.58 -29.89
CA GLY A 512 -3.68 -15.16 -28.74
C GLY A 512 -2.17 -14.92 -28.70
N LYS A 513 -1.62 -14.13 -29.64
CA LYS A 513 -0.20 -13.75 -29.65
C LYS A 513 -0.05 -12.24 -29.69
N LEU A 514 0.95 -11.76 -28.98
CA LEU A 514 1.41 -10.38 -29.00
C LEU A 514 2.89 -10.41 -29.38
N ARG A 515 3.25 -9.73 -30.45
CA ARG A 515 4.63 -9.63 -30.95
C ARG A 515 5.02 -8.19 -31.11
N LEU A 516 6.16 -7.83 -30.54
CA LEU A 516 6.75 -6.51 -30.65
C LEU A 516 8.14 -6.63 -31.27
N SER A 517 8.40 -5.88 -32.33
CA SER A 517 9.73 -5.71 -32.92
C SER A 517 10.14 -4.26 -32.78
N MET A 518 11.33 -4.00 -32.27
CA MET A 518 11.86 -2.65 -32.08
C MET A 518 13.33 -2.58 -32.45
N THR A 519 13.71 -1.40 -32.94
CA THR A 519 15.10 -0.96 -33.09
C THR A 519 15.29 0.31 -32.32
N VAL A 520 16.25 0.34 -31.40
CA VAL A 520 16.57 1.44 -30.52
C VAL A 520 17.97 1.95 -30.83
N ARG A 521 18.07 3.22 -31.16
CA ARG A 521 19.35 3.93 -31.38
C ARG A 521 19.82 4.45 -30.02
N ASP A 522 20.86 3.84 -29.53
CA ASP A 522 21.49 4.14 -28.24
C ASP A 522 22.85 4.77 -28.56
N THR A 523 23.01 6.02 -28.18
CA THR A 523 24.23 6.79 -28.52
C THR A 523 25.31 6.65 -27.46
N THR A 524 25.02 6.06 -26.32
CA THR A 524 25.94 5.92 -25.19
C THR A 524 26.27 4.45 -24.93
N ASP A 525 27.54 4.18 -24.75
CA ASP A 525 28.03 2.82 -24.46
C ASP A 525 28.31 2.66 -22.98
N ALA A 526 27.31 2.94 -22.15
CA ALA A 526 27.39 2.68 -20.73
C ALA A 526 27.34 1.16 -20.50
N GLY A 527 28.41 0.59 -19.99
CA GLY A 527 28.50 -0.84 -19.67
C GLY A 527 27.46 -1.30 -18.64
N PRO A 528 27.41 -2.59 -18.31
CA PRO A 528 26.45 -3.11 -17.35
C PRO A 528 26.57 -2.34 -16.04
N SER A 529 25.45 -1.82 -15.58
CA SER A 529 25.44 -0.82 -14.50
C SER A 529 25.61 -1.39 -13.11
N GLY A 530 25.40 -2.68 -12.93
CA GLY A 530 25.33 -3.31 -11.60
C GLY A 530 24.20 -2.75 -10.72
N LYS A 531 23.27 -1.99 -11.30
CA LYS A 531 22.18 -1.34 -10.58
C LYS A 531 21.06 -2.32 -10.24
N ARG A 532 20.31 -2.01 -9.19
CA ARG A 532 19.30 -2.89 -8.61
C ARG A 532 18.07 -3.08 -9.48
N PHE A 533 17.68 -2.05 -10.22
CA PHE A 533 16.44 -2.06 -10.98
C PHE A 533 16.69 -1.88 -12.47
N PRO A 534 15.91 -2.56 -13.34
CA PRO A 534 16.07 -2.46 -14.79
C PRO A 534 15.99 -1.02 -15.33
N TRP A 535 15.12 -0.20 -14.77
CA TRP A 535 14.92 1.20 -15.19
C TRP A 535 16.00 2.19 -14.72
N GLU A 536 17.02 1.70 -14.03
CA GLU A 536 18.20 2.49 -13.64
C GLU A 536 19.37 2.30 -14.62
N THR A 537 19.14 1.57 -15.70
CA THR A 537 20.14 1.21 -16.72
C THR A 537 19.63 1.54 -18.13
N ASP A 538 20.44 1.33 -19.15
CA ASP A 538 19.95 1.31 -20.53
C ASP A 538 18.86 0.25 -20.67
N CYS A 539 17.64 0.73 -20.87
CA CYS A 539 16.47 -0.13 -20.79
C CYS A 539 15.37 0.35 -21.74
N THR A 540 14.68 -0.59 -22.37
CA THR A 540 13.37 -0.33 -22.97
C THR A 540 12.29 -0.84 -22.01
N GLU A 541 11.56 0.09 -21.42
CA GLU A 541 10.38 -0.22 -20.64
C GLU A 541 9.15 -0.33 -21.56
N LEU A 542 8.44 -1.44 -21.46
CA LEU A 542 7.27 -1.76 -22.26
C LEU A 542 6.05 -1.90 -21.33
N PHE A 543 5.01 -1.15 -21.63
CA PHE A 543 3.78 -1.10 -20.84
C PHE A 543 2.65 -1.68 -21.69
N PHE A 544 1.95 -2.67 -21.16
CA PHE A 544 0.88 -3.37 -21.86
C PHE A 544 -0.40 -3.43 -21.05
N ASP A 545 -1.54 -3.26 -21.71
CA ASP A 545 -2.87 -3.49 -21.20
C ASP A 545 -3.69 -4.23 -22.26
N THR A 546 -3.93 -5.50 -22.06
CA THR A 546 -4.63 -6.36 -23.03
C THR A 546 -6.15 -6.18 -23.04
N ALA A 547 -6.68 -5.41 -22.07
CA ALA A 547 -8.09 -5.06 -21.98
C ALA A 547 -8.28 -3.57 -21.62
N PRO A 548 -7.76 -2.63 -22.45
CA PRO A 548 -7.71 -1.21 -22.10
C PRO A 548 -9.10 -0.56 -21.97
N LEU A 549 -10.12 -1.13 -22.59
CA LEU A 549 -11.50 -0.63 -22.54
C LEU A 549 -12.29 -1.19 -21.35
N GLN A 550 -11.75 -2.17 -20.63
CA GLN A 550 -12.31 -2.71 -19.39
C GLN A 550 -11.75 -1.93 -18.20
N LEU A 551 -12.45 -0.91 -17.76
CA LEU A 551 -12.04 -0.04 -16.66
C LEU A 551 -12.71 -0.50 -15.36
N PRO A 552 -11.96 -1.03 -14.37
CA PRO A 552 -12.55 -1.40 -13.09
C PRO A 552 -13.19 -0.20 -12.40
N GLN A 553 -14.32 -0.41 -11.77
CA GLN A 553 -15.15 0.63 -11.17
C GLN A 553 -14.40 1.56 -10.21
N ARG A 554 -13.42 1.03 -9.48
CA ARG A 554 -12.82 1.72 -8.33
C ARG A 554 -11.38 2.13 -8.49
N HIS A 555 -10.70 1.52 -9.44
CA HIS A 555 -9.28 1.71 -9.70
C HIS A 555 -9.02 1.67 -11.21
N ALA A 556 -9.78 2.47 -11.95
CA ALA A 556 -9.64 2.50 -13.41
C ALA A 556 -8.21 2.82 -13.86
N GLN A 557 -7.47 3.57 -13.03
CA GLN A 557 -6.07 3.91 -13.26
C GLN A 557 -5.10 2.81 -12.84
N ALA A 558 -5.50 1.93 -11.91
CA ALA A 558 -4.63 0.89 -11.39
C ALA A 558 -4.38 -0.25 -12.38
N TYR A 559 -3.25 -0.90 -12.21
CA TYR A 559 -2.94 -2.11 -12.95
C TYR A 559 -3.90 -3.24 -12.59
N THR A 560 -4.35 -3.96 -13.60
CA THR A 560 -5.22 -5.12 -13.49
C THR A 560 -4.43 -6.39 -13.85
N PRO A 561 -5.01 -7.59 -13.69
CA PRO A 561 -4.39 -8.81 -14.21
C PRO A 561 -4.10 -8.80 -15.74
N GLN A 562 -4.72 -7.88 -16.47
CA GLN A 562 -4.49 -7.67 -17.90
C GLN A 562 -3.38 -6.66 -18.19
N THR A 563 -2.82 -6.03 -17.14
CA THR A 563 -1.79 -5.01 -17.25
C THR A 563 -0.46 -5.54 -16.78
N PHE A 564 0.59 -5.38 -17.57
CA PHE A 564 1.95 -5.83 -17.20
C PHE A 564 3.02 -4.94 -17.83
N ARG A 565 4.22 -5.05 -17.30
CA ARG A 565 5.42 -4.36 -17.78
C ARG A 565 6.50 -5.36 -18.09
N LEU A 566 7.24 -5.08 -19.17
CA LEU A 566 8.45 -5.81 -19.52
C LEU A 566 9.60 -4.83 -19.67
N PHE A 567 10.79 -5.27 -19.35
CA PHE A 567 12.01 -4.46 -19.46
C PHE A 567 13.03 -5.24 -20.28
N VAL A 568 13.43 -4.66 -21.39
CA VAL A 568 14.54 -5.20 -22.20
C VAL A 568 15.79 -4.42 -21.82
N THR A 569 16.75 -5.12 -21.21
CA THR A 569 18.02 -4.59 -20.71
C THR A 569 19.16 -5.17 -21.55
N PRO A 570 19.52 -4.55 -22.68
CA PRO A 570 20.40 -5.16 -23.67
C PRO A 570 21.81 -5.45 -23.15
N ARG A 571 22.26 -4.72 -22.14
CA ARG A 571 23.63 -4.80 -21.62
C ARG A 571 23.78 -5.63 -20.34
N ASP A 572 22.69 -5.88 -19.61
CA ASP A 572 22.70 -6.65 -18.38
C ASP A 572 22.80 -8.16 -18.65
N ALA A 573 23.26 -8.93 -17.66
CA ALA A 573 23.30 -10.39 -17.77
C ALA A 573 21.90 -10.99 -18.01
N LYS A 574 20.91 -10.48 -17.28
CA LYS A 574 19.51 -10.80 -17.52
C LYS A 574 18.89 -9.81 -18.49
N LYS A 575 18.55 -10.28 -19.70
CA LYS A 575 18.10 -9.43 -20.82
C LYS A 575 16.63 -9.05 -20.77
N LEU A 576 15.81 -9.79 -20.03
CA LEU A 576 14.37 -9.56 -19.93
C LEU A 576 13.89 -9.67 -18.49
N HIS A 577 13.15 -8.66 -18.05
CA HIS A 577 12.48 -8.67 -16.74
C HIS A 577 10.98 -8.44 -16.93
N ALA A 578 10.16 -8.90 -16.01
CA ALA A 578 8.71 -8.77 -16.06
C ALA A 578 8.15 -8.31 -14.72
N MET A 579 7.08 -7.52 -14.78
CA MET A 579 6.28 -7.12 -13.63
C MET A 579 4.79 -7.21 -13.99
N GLY A 580 3.98 -7.77 -13.10
CA GLY A 580 2.54 -7.98 -13.30
C GLY A 580 2.20 -9.43 -13.56
N SER A 581 1.24 -9.69 -14.43
CA SER A 581 0.65 -11.01 -14.65
C SER A 581 1.46 -11.94 -15.57
N ILE A 582 2.47 -11.40 -16.25
CA ILE A 582 3.35 -12.15 -17.16
C ILE A 582 4.68 -12.43 -16.47
N LYS A 583 5.26 -13.59 -16.74
CA LYS A 583 6.62 -13.92 -16.33
C LYS A 583 7.59 -13.78 -17.50
N ALA A 584 8.81 -13.38 -17.22
CA ALA A 584 9.83 -13.22 -18.25
C ALA A 584 10.19 -14.54 -18.95
N GLU A 585 10.16 -15.64 -18.23
CA GLU A 585 10.42 -16.98 -18.76
C GLU A 585 9.34 -17.49 -19.75
N ASP A 586 8.13 -16.93 -19.69
CA ASP A 586 7.05 -17.27 -20.62
C ASP A 586 7.16 -16.51 -21.95
N CYS A 587 8.03 -15.50 -22.01
CA CYS A 587 8.23 -14.65 -23.18
C CYS A 587 9.46 -15.11 -23.98
N LYS A 588 9.39 -14.99 -25.31
CA LYS A 588 10.53 -15.27 -26.17
C LYS A 588 11.15 -13.97 -26.65
N LEU A 589 12.39 -13.71 -26.25
CA LEU A 589 13.17 -12.54 -26.65
C LEU A 589 14.29 -12.95 -27.63
N GLU A 590 14.32 -12.32 -28.80
CA GLU A 590 15.43 -12.33 -29.73
C GLU A 590 16.07 -10.95 -29.72
N LEU A 591 17.31 -10.82 -29.28
CA LEU A 591 18.03 -9.57 -29.13
C LEU A 591 19.29 -9.58 -29.99
N LYS A 592 19.47 -8.52 -30.78
CA LYS A 592 20.71 -8.23 -31.52
C LYS A 592 21.24 -6.88 -31.07
N GLN A 593 22.54 -6.82 -30.85
CA GLN A 593 23.21 -5.62 -30.36
C GLN A 593 24.40 -5.29 -31.25
N THR A 594 24.51 -4.03 -31.63
CA THR A 594 25.63 -3.47 -32.37
C THR A 594 26.13 -2.22 -31.63
N LYS A 595 27.19 -1.60 -32.13
CA LYS A 595 27.66 -0.33 -31.56
C LYS A 595 26.64 0.77 -31.87
N GLY A 596 26.09 1.41 -30.86
CA GLY A 596 25.13 2.51 -30.98
C GLY A 596 23.69 2.12 -31.31
N GLU A 597 23.37 0.83 -31.35
CA GLU A 597 22.02 0.35 -31.64
C GLU A 597 21.78 -1.04 -31.09
N TYR A 598 20.56 -1.30 -30.64
CA TYR A 598 20.08 -2.66 -30.42
C TYR A 598 18.69 -2.86 -31.02
N SER A 599 18.42 -4.06 -31.46
CA SER A 599 17.12 -4.45 -31.98
C SER A 599 16.64 -5.73 -31.32
N PHE A 600 15.35 -5.83 -31.10
CA PHE A 600 14.77 -7.03 -30.51
C PHE A 600 13.41 -7.37 -31.11
N THR A 601 13.09 -8.66 -31.04
CA THR A 601 11.74 -9.17 -31.25
C THR A 601 11.32 -9.88 -29.98
N LEU A 602 10.14 -9.53 -29.47
CA LEU A 602 9.58 -10.04 -28.24
C LEU A 602 8.21 -10.68 -28.53
N GLU A 603 8.09 -11.99 -28.29
CA GLU A 603 6.83 -12.70 -28.34
C GLU A 603 6.29 -12.91 -26.92
N ILE A 604 5.04 -12.51 -26.69
CA ILE A 604 4.39 -12.49 -25.39
C ILE A 604 3.13 -13.37 -25.45
N PRO A 605 2.95 -14.35 -24.57
CA PRO A 605 1.78 -15.23 -24.55
C PRO A 605 0.58 -14.52 -23.92
N ALA A 606 0.07 -13.46 -24.54
CA ALA A 606 -1.04 -12.67 -24.05
C ALA A 606 -2.22 -12.69 -25.02
N LYS A 607 -3.42 -12.93 -24.49
CA LYS A 607 -4.67 -12.78 -25.25
C LYS A 607 -5.03 -11.30 -25.30
N THR A 608 -5.20 -10.76 -26.47
CA THR A 608 -5.58 -9.37 -26.71
C THR A 608 -6.93 -9.29 -27.40
N GLY A 609 -7.66 -8.20 -27.17
CA GLY A 609 -8.82 -7.81 -27.97
C GLY A 609 -8.41 -7.12 -29.28
N THR A 610 -9.35 -6.38 -29.86
CA THR A 610 -9.12 -5.55 -31.07
C THR A 610 -8.38 -4.24 -30.77
N VAL A 611 -8.24 -3.89 -29.51
CA VAL A 611 -7.52 -2.70 -29.01
C VAL A 611 -6.54 -3.14 -27.93
N LEU A 612 -5.32 -2.64 -28.01
CA LEU A 612 -4.27 -2.85 -27.04
C LEU A 612 -3.90 -1.50 -26.40
N GLY A 613 -3.83 -1.45 -25.08
CA GLY A 613 -3.14 -0.38 -24.37
C GLY A 613 -1.64 -0.65 -24.43
N PHE A 614 -0.89 0.30 -24.94
CA PHE A 614 0.55 0.14 -25.15
C PHE A 614 1.29 1.46 -24.99
N ASP A 615 2.41 1.41 -24.31
CA ASP A 615 3.36 2.51 -24.32
C ASP A 615 4.79 1.98 -24.19
N VAL A 616 5.74 2.82 -24.57
CA VAL A 616 7.17 2.54 -24.53
C VAL A 616 7.87 3.70 -23.88
N LYS A 617 8.80 3.40 -23.01
CA LYS A 617 9.75 4.36 -22.45
C LYS A 617 11.15 3.82 -22.66
N ILE A 618 12.05 4.63 -23.14
CA ILE A 618 13.45 4.29 -23.32
C ILE A 618 14.24 5.08 -22.31
N ASP A 619 14.93 4.37 -21.44
CA ASP A 619 15.86 4.91 -20.47
C ASP A 619 17.27 4.73 -21.02
N ASP A 620 17.95 5.85 -21.24
CA ASP A 620 19.32 5.94 -21.73
C ASP A 620 20.20 6.46 -20.59
N ALA A 621 21.04 5.60 -20.07
CA ALA A 621 21.88 5.87 -18.90
C ALA A 621 23.29 6.26 -19.36
N ASP A 622 23.60 7.56 -19.36
CA ASP A 622 24.93 8.10 -19.61
C ASP A 622 25.63 8.45 -18.28
N GLY A 623 26.37 7.50 -17.76
CA GLY A 623 27.10 7.66 -16.50
C GLY A 623 26.18 8.00 -15.31
N LYS A 624 26.10 9.29 -14.94
CA LYS A 624 25.25 9.78 -13.84
C LYS A 624 23.89 10.32 -14.30
N ARG A 625 23.68 10.48 -15.60
CA ARG A 625 22.47 11.08 -16.16
C ARG A 625 21.62 10.01 -16.81
N LEU A 626 20.34 9.98 -16.46
CA LEU A 626 19.32 9.17 -17.10
C LEU A 626 18.47 10.07 -18.00
N THR A 627 18.42 9.77 -19.29
CA THR A 627 17.56 10.44 -20.27
C THR A 627 16.40 9.53 -20.62
N GLU A 628 15.18 10.06 -20.56
CA GLU A 628 13.95 9.30 -20.81
C GLU A 628 13.27 9.78 -22.08
N THR A 629 12.87 8.86 -22.94
CA THR A 629 12.06 9.12 -24.15
C THR A 629 10.84 8.21 -24.16
N ALA A 630 9.64 8.75 -24.31
CA ALA A 630 8.39 7.97 -24.29
C ALA A 630 7.63 8.09 -25.62
N LEU A 631 6.84 7.05 -25.95
CA LEU A 631 5.97 7.01 -27.12
C LEU A 631 4.74 7.89 -26.92
N GLY A 632 4.09 7.78 -25.78
CA GLY A 632 2.91 8.54 -25.36
C GLY A 632 3.24 9.77 -24.52
N PRO A 633 2.32 10.22 -23.66
CA PRO A 633 2.54 11.34 -22.75
C PRO A 633 3.65 11.13 -21.72
N GLY A 634 4.09 9.87 -21.52
CA GLY A 634 5.18 9.49 -20.63
C GLY A 634 4.93 9.68 -19.12
N LYS A 635 3.80 10.27 -18.75
CA LYS A 635 3.48 10.58 -17.35
C LYS A 635 2.93 9.37 -16.62
N GLU A 636 3.55 9.04 -15.51
CA GLU A 636 3.07 8.04 -14.53
C GLU A 636 2.63 6.69 -15.13
N LEU A 637 3.21 6.26 -16.26
CA LEU A 637 2.86 5.01 -16.93
C LEU A 637 2.92 3.81 -15.97
N HIS A 638 3.89 3.81 -15.07
CA HIS A 638 4.09 2.75 -14.09
C HIS A 638 2.99 2.68 -13.01
N ARG A 639 2.10 3.67 -12.94
CA ARG A 639 1.04 3.77 -11.92
C ARG A 639 -0.36 3.89 -12.50
N ASN A 640 -0.47 4.42 -13.70
CA ASN A 640 -1.75 4.78 -14.29
C ASN A 640 -1.89 4.20 -15.70
N ARG A 641 -2.61 3.07 -15.81
CA ARG A 641 -2.92 2.42 -17.09
C ARG A 641 -3.77 3.29 -18.03
N CYS A 642 -4.49 4.28 -17.50
CA CYS A 642 -5.29 5.20 -18.31
C CYS A 642 -4.42 6.14 -19.14
N ASN A 643 -3.13 6.27 -18.81
CA ASN A 643 -2.17 7.07 -19.58
C ASN A 643 -1.54 6.33 -20.77
N PHE A 644 -1.81 5.03 -20.92
CA PHE A 644 -1.29 4.27 -22.06
C PHE A 644 -1.94 4.74 -23.36
N SER A 645 -1.14 4.82 -24.40
CA SER A 645 -1.64 4.98 -25.76
C SER A 645 -2.49 3.77 -26.18
N LEU A 646 -3.39 3.96 -27.13
CA LEU A 646 -4.22 2.87 -27.66
C LEU A 646 -3.77 2.50 -29.06
N VAL A 647 -3.57 1.21 -29.32
CA VAL A 647 -3.23 0.65 -30.63
C VAL A 647 -4.42 -0.17 -31.13
N LYS A 648 -4.79 0.04 -32.40
CA LYS A 648 -5.89 -0.67 -33.07
C LYS A 648 -5.39 -1.77 -34.03
#